data_23f15a6d6e740dde5b7fb228076d3f3e
#
_entry.id   23f15a6d6e740dde5b7fb228076d3f3e
#
_cell.length_a   1.000
_cell.length_b   1.000
_cell.length_c   1.000
_cell.angle_alpha   90.00
_cell.angle_beta   90.00
_cell.angle_gamma   90.00
#
_symmetry.space_group_name_H-M   'P 1'
#
loop_
_entity.id
_entity.type
_entity.pdbx_description
1 polymer ?
#
loop_
_entity_poly.entity_id
_entity_poly.type
_entity_poly.pdbx_seq_one_letter_code
_entity_poly.pdbx_strand_id
1 'polypeptide(L)'
;MKKVFYLLFLFLLWVVPGRAAYQPQYSVAGFYPLEHTGREVYSMNPAWRFYKGSAPEAYRVDFDDDNWAVVSLPDGIEYLPTEASGCINYQGEVWYRKHFTPDNSLKGKKLFLHFEAIMGRSKVWINGQLINEHFGGFLPVIADITPYVTFEKENVIAVWADNSDDPSYPPGKAQDVLDFTYCGGIYRDCWLIAHNDVYITDPNYENQVAGGGLFVAFDKVSEQTADILLNIQVRNDRKQSFNGRVVYELLDANAEKVGEATHKLSVGKQKAAVVANKIRISDPHLWSPDSPYLYQLHVYVQDNHGNTIDGYKRRIGVRSIEFKGKDGFWLNGKPYDAPLIGANRHQDFAVVGNALSNSIHWRDAKKLRDAGLKVIRNAHYPQDPAFMDACDELGLFVIVNTPGWQFWNEAPEFAQRVYSDIRNMVRRDRNHPSVWMWEPILNETWYPADFAQKVRDIVMEEYPYPYCYTGCDSEAKGHEYYPVLFKHPHLRGVDKEEAEHPEITYFTREWGDNVDDWSSHNSPSRASRTWGETPMLIQAQGYANPSYPYTCYETLFQTSRQHIGGCLWHSFDHQRGYHPDPFYGGIMDAFRQPKYSYYMFKSQRSPQKTDLIAETGPMVYIAHAMTPFSPKDVTVYSNCEEVRLTVFRDGKQYNYKKEKREKGMPSPVITFKDVYDFMQDKALSRQRKQADVYMLAEGLMDGKVVATHKVSPSRRPSRLLLWVDNEGMNMEANGSDIVTVIAAVA
;
A
#
# COMPACT_ATOMS: atom_id res chain seq x y z
N MET A 1 -5.29 -5.16 -65.00
CA MET A 1 -4.15 -4.78 -64.17
C MET A 1 -4.59 -3.67 -63.23
N LYS A 2 -4.93 -4.00 -62.00
CA LYS A 2 -5.28 -3.02 -60.94
C LYS A 2 -4.03 -2.80 -60.07
N LYS A 3 -3.49 -1.57 -60.07
CA LYS A 3 -2.40 -1.16 -59.22
C LYS A 3 -2.97 -0.85 -57.81
N VAL A 4 -2.54 -1.62 -56.81
CA VAL A 4 -2.82 -1.36 -55.42
C VAL A 4 -1.71 -0.42 -54.92
N PHE A 5 -2.06 0.79 -54.49
CA PHE A 5 -1.16 1.72 -53.83
C PHE A 5 -1.17 1.39 -52.34
N TYR A 6 -0.03 0.97 -51.79
CA TYR A 6 0.22 0.92 -50.36
C TYR A 6 0.68 2.30 -49.89
N LEU A 7 -0.16 2.96 -49.10
CA LEU A 7 0.24 4.17 -48.36
C LEU A 7 0.94 3.71 -47.07
N LEU A 8 2.27 3.88 -47.04
CA LEU A 8 3.04 3.75 -45.79
C LEU A 8 2.82 5.03 -44.97
N PHE A 9 2.10 4.95 -43.87
CA PHE A 9 2.04 6.01 -42.87
C PHE A 9 3.30 5.90 -41.99
N LEU A 10 4.28 6.76 -42.22
CA LEU A 10 5.38 7.01 -41.29
C LEU A 10 4.83 7.82 -40.11
N PHE A 11 4.61 7.16 -38.98
CA PHE A 11 4.43 7.84 -37.70
C PHE A 11 5.80 8.39 -37.24
N LEU A 12 6.02 9.68 -37.41
CA LEU A 12 7.06 10.41 -36.70
C LEU A 12 6.63 10.52 -35.23
N LEU A 13 7.07 9.57 -34.43
CA LEU A 13 7.07 9.69 -32.97
C LEU A 13 8.07 10.80 -32.60
N TRP A 14 7.57 11.96 -32.22
CA TRP A 14 8.36 12.94 -31.48
C TRP A 14 8.67 12.31 -30.10
N VAL A 15 9.84 11.72 -29.98
CA VAL A 15 10.38 11.31 -28.69
C VAL A 15 10.82 12.61 -28.01
N VAL A 16 9.97 13.13 -27.11
CA VAL A 16 10.42 14.07 -26.09
C VAL A 16 11.46 13.28 -25.26
N PRO A 17 12.69 13.79 -25.04
CA PRO A 17 13.62 13.11 -24.16
C PRO A 17 13.02 13.11 -22.75
N GLY A 18 12.28 12.03 -22.44
CA GLY A 18 11.78 11.75 -21.12
C GLY A 18 12.96 11.42 -20.20
N ARG A 19 12.90 11.85 -18.95
CA ARG A 19 13.68 11.19 -17.88
C ARG A 19 13.52 9.69 -18.08
N ALA A 20 14.62 8.93 -17.93
CA ALA A 20 14.54 7.48 -17.93
C ALA A 20 13.40 7.05 -16.99
N ALA A 21 12.52 6.16 -17.47
CA ALA A 21 11.38 5.71 -16.70
C ALA A 21 11.90 5.12 -15.37
N TYR A 22 11.35 5.57 -14.26
CA TYR A 22 11.72 5.02 -12.96
C TYR A 22 11.29 3.56 -12.90
N GLN A 23 12.19 2.70 -12.45
CA GLN A 23 11.92 1.27 -12.28
C GLN A 23 12.03 0.92 -10.79
N PRO A 24 10.90 0.71 -10.10
CA PRO A 24 10.91 0.29 -8.71
C PRO A 24 11.53 -1.12 -8.57
N GLN A 25 12.09 -1.39 -7.41
CA GLN A 25 12.58 -2.72 -7.04
C GLN A 25 11.67 -3.30 -5.96
N TYR A 26 11.22 -4.51 -6.17
CA TYR A 26 10.37 -5.23 -5.22
C TYR A 26 11.18 -6.28 -4.47
N SER A 27 10.87 -6.46 -3.20
CA SER A 27 11.42 -7.56 -2.41
C SER A 27 10.79 -8.89 -2.83
N VAL A 28 11.53 -9.96 -2.61
CA VAL A 28 11.09 -11.33 -2.80
C VAL A 28 11.06 -11.98 -1.42
N ALA A 29 9.91 -12.43 -0.97
CA ALA A 29 9.79 -13.01 0.37
C ALA A 29 10.46 -12.14 1.46
N GLY A 30 10.37 -10.83 1.31
CA GLY A 30 10.89 -9.85 2.25
C GLY A 30 12.41 -9.61 2.21
N PHE A 31 13.12 -10.01 1.17
CA PHE A 31 14.54 -9.67 0.93
C PHE A 31 14.77 -9.34 -0.54
N TYR A 32 15.94 -8.78 -0.86
CA TYR A 32 16.38 -8.56 -2.24
C TYR A 32 17.52 -9.53 -2.54
N PRO A 33 17.46 -10.28 -3.66
CA PRO A 33 18.53 -11.20 -4.04
C PRO A 33 19.88 -10.50 -4.20
N LEU A 34 20.95 -11.23 -3.86
CA LEU A 34 22.33 -10.87 -4.17
C LEU A 34 22.94 -11.96 -5.02
N GLU A 35 23.60 -11.59 -6.09
CA GLU A 35 24.32 -12.52 -6.95
C GLU A 35 25.48 -13.21 -6.22
N HIS A 36 25.79 -14.43 -6.61
CA HIS A 36 26.92 -15.22 -6.11
C HIS A 36 26.93 -15.49 -4.61
N THR A 37 25.74 -15.52 -3.97
CA THR A 37 25.63 -15.81 -2.53
C THR A 37 25.25 -17.26 -2.22
N GLY A 38 24.97 -18.06 -3.24
CA GLY A 38 24.45 -19.42 -3.06
C GLY A 38 22.94 -19.49 -2.87
N ARG A 39 22.27 -18.36 -2.63
CA ARG A 39 20.81 -18.24 -2.63
C ARG A 39 20.32 -17.84 -4.02
N GLU A 40 19.32 -18.55 -4.51
CA GLU A 40 18.69 -18.29 -5.79
C GLU A 40 17.18 -18.19 -5.60
N VAL A 41 16.52 -17.38 -6.42
CA VAL A 41 15.08 -17.14 -6.35
C VAL A 41 14.50 -17.24 -7.74
N TYR A 42 13.40 -17.97 -7.85
CA TYR A 42 12.69 -18.18 -9.10
C TYR A 42 11.22 -17.82 -8.92
N SER A 43 10.69 -17.02 -9.85
CA SER A 43 9.25 -16.77 -9.90
C SER A 43 8.53 -18.06 -10.31
N MET A 44 7.55 -18.42 -9.51
CA MET A 44 6.63 -19.52 -9.81
C MET A 44 5.29 -19.01 -10.37
N ASN A 45 5.17 -17.73 -10.68
CA ASN A 45 3.92 -17.12 -11.12
C ASN A 45 3.38 -17.64 -12.46
N PRO A 46 4.18 -17.87 -13.52
CA PRO A 46 3.64 -18.23 -14.82
C PRO A 46 3.07 -19.64 -14.88
N ALA A 47 2.09 -19.86 -15.76
CA ALA A 47 1.65 -21.17 -16.26
C ALA A 47 1.16 -22.15 -15.18
N TRP A 48 0.24 -21.73 -14.34
CA TRP A 48 -0.55 -22.62 -13.49
C TRP A 48 -1.75 -23.16 -14.26
N ARG A 49 -2.05 -24.48 -14.08
CA ARG A 49 -3.33 -25.05 -14.45
C ARG A 49 -4.35 -24.69 -13.37
N PHE A 50 -5.49 -24.15 -13.77
CA PHE A 50 -6.51 -23.62 -12.86
C PHE A 50 -7.87 -24.28 -13.11
N TYR A 51 -8.56 -24.62 -12.04
CA TYR A 51 -9.90 -25.15 -12.07
C TYR A 51 -10.78 -24.52 -10.98
N LYS A 52 -11.93 -23.99 -11.39
CA LYS A 52 -12.91 -23.40 -10.47
C LYS A 52 -13.96 -24.45 -10.11
N GLY A 53 -13.99 -24.89 -8.86
CA GLY A 53 -14.87 -25.92 -8.32
C GLY A 53 -14.13 -27.05 -7.64
N SER A 54 -14.86 -28.11 -7.28
CA SER A 54 -14.32 -29.24 -6.56
C SER A 54 -13.63 -30.25 -7.49
N ALA A 55 -12.39 -30.62 -7.14
CA ALA A 55 -11.61 -31.68 -7.80
C ALA A 55 -10.77 -32.44 -6.76
N PRO A 56 -11.38 -33.24 -5.88
CA PRO A 56 -10.77 -33.76 -4.65
C PRO A 56 -9.54 -34.66 -4.89
N GLU A 57 -9.39 -35.24 -6.09
CA GLU A 57 -8.23 -36.05 -6.46
C GLU A 57 -7.10 -35.26 -7.16
N ALA A 58 -7.28 -33.95 -7.34
CA ALA A 58 -6.32 -33.11 -8.10
C ALA A 58 -4.96 -32.93 -7.40
N TYR A 59 -4.80 -33.38 -6.17
CA TYR A 59 -3.50 -33.47 -5.52
C TYR A 59 -2.61 -34.61 -6.07
N ARG A 60 -3.17 -35.58 -6.77
CA ARG A 60 -2.44 -36.74 -7.29
C ARG A 60 -1.59 -36.37 -8.50
N VAL A 61 -0.43 -36.99 -8.61
CA VAL A 61 0.51 -36.74 -9.72
C VAL A 61 -0.10 -37.16 -11.06
N ASP A 62 -0.85 -38.28 -11.09
CA ASP A 62 -1.45 -38.86 -12.28
C ASP A 62 -2.82 -38.27 -12.65
N PHE A 63 -3.25 -37.21 -11.99
CA PHE A 63 -4.49 -36.51 -12.31
C PHE A 63 -4.36 -35.77 -13.64
N ASP A 64 -5.34 -35.94 -14.55
CA ASP A 64 -5.37 -35.29 -15.85
C ASP A 64 -5.91 -33.86 -15.71
N ASP A 65 -5.05 -32.86 -15.94
CA ASP A 65 -5.35 -31.45 -15.92
C ASP A 65 -5.13 -30.74 -17.28
N ASP A 66 -5.01 -31.51 -18.37
CA ASP A 66 -4.73 -30.98 -19.71
C ASP A 66 -5.79 -29.99 -20.19
N ASN A 67 -7.03 -30.17 -19.77
CA ASN A 67 -8.17 -29.32 -20.14
C ASN A 67 -8.40 -28.12 -19.18
N TRP A 68 -7.56 -27.96 -18.16
CA TRP A 68 -7.67 -26.84 -17.23
C TRP A 68 -7.20 -25.51 -17.86
N ALA A 69 -7.78 -24.41 -17.41
CA ALA A 69 -7.31 -23.09 -17.84
C ALA A 69 -5.85 -22.86 -17.44
N VAL A 70 -5.11 -22.11 -18.25
CA VAL A 70 -3.74 -21.71 -17.89
C VAL A 70 -3.79 -20.26 -17.42
N VAL A 71 -3.32 -20.01 -16.19
CA VAL A 71 -3.28 -18.69 -15.56
C VAL A 71 -1.87 -18.34 -15.12
N SER A 72 -1.63 -17.05 -14.90
CA SER A 72 -0.43 -16.55 -14.23
C SER A 72 -0.83 -15.90 -12.91
N LEU A 73 0.00 -16.05 -11.87
CA LEU A 73 -0.19 -15.36 -10.59
C LEU A 73 0.32 -13.91 -10.67
N PRO A 74 -0.25 -12.99 -9.93
CA PRO A 74 -1.45 -13.09 -9.09
C PRO A 74 -2.71 -13.44 -9.88
N ASP A 75 -3.57 -14.32 -9.32
CA ASP A 75 -4.83 -14.73 -9.95
C ASP A 75 -6.00 -14.62 -8.96
N GLY A 76 -7.06 -13.94 -9.39
CA GLY A 76 -8.25 -13.64 -8.60
C GLY A 76 -9.46 -14.52 -8.94
N ILE A 77 -9.25 -15.68 -9.53
CA ILE A 77 -10.27 -16.67 -9.93
C ILE A 77 -11.09 -16.24 -11.17
N GLU A 78 -11.48 -14.98 -11.23
CA GLU A 78 -12.35 -14.46 -12.30
C GLU A 78 -12.19 -12.95 -12.49
N TYR A 79 -12.58 -12.49 -13.67
CA TYR A 79 -12.73 -11.06 -13.92
C TYR A 79 -14.12 -10.61 -13.48
N LEU A 80 -14.16 -9.56 -12.66
CA LEU A 80 -15.39 -9.01 -12.14
C LEU A 80 -15.88 -7.82 -12.98
N PRO A 81 -17.18 -7.48 -12.95
CA PRO A 81 -17.65 -6.18 -13.43
C PRO A 81 -16.89 -5.03 -12.75
N THR A 82 -16.75 -3.90 -13.44
CA THR A 82 -15.94 -2.76 -12.98
C THR A 82 -16.37 -2.18 -11.62
N GLU A 83 -17.66 -2.23 -11.34
CA GLU A 83 -18.27 -1.78 -10.09
C GLU A 83 -18.89 -2.97 -9.35
N ALA A 84 -18.18 -4.10 -9.30
CA ALA A 84 -18.63 -5.29 -8.60
C ALA A 84 -18.76 -5.02 -7.09
N SER A 85 -19.92 -5.32 -6.54
CA SER A 85 -20.21 -5.23 -5.11
C SER A 85 -21.40 -6.13 -4.80
N GLY A 86 -21.80 -6.25 -3.52
CA GLY A 86 -22.92 -7.11 -3.13
C GLY A 86 -22.58 -8.59 -3.15
N CYS A 87 -21.31 -8.91 -2.87
CA CYS A 87 -20.86 -10.31 -2.73
C CYS A 87 -21.09 -11.16 -4.00
N ILE A 88 -20.87 -10.56 -5.20
CA ILE A 88 -21.06 -11.25 -6.48
C ILE A 88 -19.85 -12.07 -6.92
N ASN A 89 -18.70 -11.90 -6.24
CA ASN A 89 -17.49 -12.68 -6.48
C ASN A 89 -17.69 -14.15 -6.09
N TYR A 90 -17.00 -15.03 -6.80
CA TYR A 90 -17.04 -16.47 -6.51
C TYR A 90 -16.56 -16.77 -5.10
N GLN A 91 -17.32 -17.60 -4.40
CA GLN A 91 -16.95 -18.17 -3.09
C GLN A 91 -17.05 -19.68 -3.18
N GLY A 92 -15.95 -20.36 -2.83
CA GLY A 92 -15.89 -21.82 -2.89
C GLY A 92 -14.51 -22.34 -3.25
N GLU A 93 -14.47 -23.63 -3.51
CA GLU A 93 -13.24 -24.36 -3.82
C GLU A 93 -12.66 -23.99 -5.19
N VAL A 94 -11.34 -23.86 -5.22
CA VAL A 94 -10.55 -23.75 -6.45
C VAL A 94 -9.30 -24.61 -6.34
N TRP A 95 -8.78 -25.01 -7.49
CA TRP A 95 -7.57 -25.79 -7.57
C TRP A 95 -6.58 -25.16 -8.55
N TYR A 96 -5.31 -25.18 -8.15
CA TYR A 96 -4.18 -24.81 -8.98
C TYR A 96 -3.22 -25.96 -9.06
N ARG A 97 -2.65 -26.23 -10.23
CA ARG A 97 -1.61 -27.23 -10.42
C ARG A 97 -0.48 -26.62 -11.24
N LYS A 98 0.75 -26.91 -10.82
CA LYS A 98 1.93 -26.45 -11.54
C LYS A 98 2.88 -27.61 -11.76
N HIS A 99 3.18 -27.82 -13.02
CA HIS A 99 4.17 -28.78 -13.48
C HIS A 99 5.52 -28.08 -13.61
N PHE A 100 6.56 -28.65 -13.05
CA PHE A 100 7.91 -28.07 -13.14
C PHE A 100 8.99 -29.13 -13.00
N THR A 101 10.12 -28.92 -13.69
CA THR A 101 11.33 -29.72 -13.53
C THR A 101 12.42 -28.78 -13.03
N PRO A 102 12.91 -28.95 -11.79
CA PRO A 102 13.97 -28.10 -11.25
C PRO A 102 15.27 -28.31 -12.03
N ASP A 103 16.04 -27.25 -12.21
CA ASP A 103 17.35 -27.31 -12.82
C ASP A 103 18.30 -28.19 -11.97
N ASN A 104 19.17 -28.95 -12.60
CA ASN A 104 20.13 -29.82 -11.93
C ASN A 104 21.13 -29.07 -11.06
N SER A 105 21.38 -27.78 -11.30
CA SER A 105 22.20 -26.93 -10.42
C SER A 105 21.62 -26.79 -9.01
N LEU A 106 20.31 -27.01 -8.84
CA LEU A 106 19.63 -26.98 -7.55
C LEU A 106 19.75 -28.28 -6.75
N LYS A 107 20.34 -29.33 -7.34
CA LYS A 107 20.53 -30.62 -6.66
C LYS A 107 21.44 -30.46 -5.45
N GLY A 108 20.92 -30.87 -4.29
CA GLY A 108 21.60 -30.74 -3.00
C GLY A 108 21.36 -29.39 -2.29
N LYS A 109 20.61 -28.47 -2.88
CA LYS A 109 20.13 -27.28 -2.18
C LYS A 109 18.85 -27.55 -1.40
N LYS A 110 18.56 -26.70 -0.44
CA LYS A 110 17.24 -26.59 0.20
C LYS A 110 16.31 -25.81 -0.71
N LEU A 111 15.08 -26.29 -0.85
CA LEU A 111 14.08 -25.70 -1.73
C LEU A 111 12.83 -25.35 -0.91
N PHE A 112 12.45 -24.10 -0.91
CA PHE A 112 11.25 -23.60 -0.25
C PHE A 112 10.29 -23.00 -1.26
N LEU A 113 9.00 -23.37 -1.15
CA LEU A 113 7.92 -22.61 -1.77
C LEU A 113 7.47 -21.54 -0.80
N HIS A 114 7.35 -20.32 -1.30
CA HIS A 114 6.85 -19.16 -0.56
C HIS A 114 5.74 -18.50 -1.36
N PHE A 115 4.49 -18.73 -0.95
CA PHE A 115 3.34 -17.95 -1.40
C PHE A 115 3.20 -16.75 -0.49
N GLU A 116 3.15 -15.55 -1.04
CA GLU A 116 2.97 -14.32 -0.25
C GLU A 116 1.58 -14.23 0.37
N ALA A 117 0.57 -14.82 -0.27
CA ALA A 117 -0.72 -15.16 0.30
C ALA A 117 -1.53 -16.09 -0.61
N ILE A 118 -2.40 -16.89 0.00
CA ILE A 118 -3.47 -17.66 -0.66
C ILE A 118 -4.76 -17.32 0.09
N MET A 119 -5.81 -16.87 -0.61
CA MET A 119 -7.01 -16.40 0.06
C MET A 119 -7.85 -17.55 0.65
N GLY A 120 -8.19 -17.41 1.93
CA GLY A 120 -9.07 -18.30 2.65
C GLY A 120 -8.34 -19.49 3.30
N ARG A 121 -8.97 -20.65 3.34
CA ARG A 121 -8.34 -21.89 3.76
C ARG A 121 -7.61 -22.52 2.59
N SER A 122 -6.39 -22.99 2.80
CA SER A 122 -5.62 -23.60 1.72
C SER A 122 -4.86 -24.84 2.15
N LYS A 123 -4.59 -25.72 1.16
CA LYS A 123 -3.73 -26.90 1.29
C LYS A 123 -2.76 -26.95 0.13
N VAL A 124 -1.52 -27.28 0.41
CA VAL A 124 -0.44 -27.40 -0.59
C VAL A 124 0.14 -28.80 -0.59
N TRP A 125 0.20 -29.40 -1.76
CA TRP A 125 0.83 -30.69 -1.99
C TRP A 125 2.01 -30.56 -2.95
N ILE A 126 3.01 -31.40 -2.77
CA ILE A 126 4.07 -31.67 -3.74
C ILE A 126 4.12 -33.15 -4.04
N ASN A 127 4.03 -33.54 -5.32
CA ASN A 127 4.04 -34.93 -5.75
C ASN A 127 3.06 -35.84 -4.97
N GLY A 128 1.85 -35.32 -4.70
CA GLY A 128 0.80 -36.01 -3.97
C GLY A 128 0.93 -36.04 -2.44
N GLN A 129 2.01 -35.48 -1.88
CA GLN A 129 2.21 -35.38 -0.44
C GLN A 129 1.74 -34.03 0.08
N LEU A 130 0.84 -34.02 1.07
CA LEU A 130 0.39 -32.80 1.75
C LEU A 130 1.57 -32.22 2.57
N ILE A 131 1.93 -30.98 2.31
CA ILE A 131 3.07 -30.31 2.96
C ILE A 131 2.68 -29.10 3.80
N ASN A 132 1.51 -28.50 3.54
CA ASN A 132 1.01 -27.37 4.30
C ASN A 132 -0.51 -27.34 4.30
N GLU A 133 -1.11 -26.96 5.43
CA GLU A 133 -2.51 -26.55 5.56
C GLU A 133 -2.54 -25.20 6.30
N HIS A 134 -3.22 -24.21 5.74
CA HIS A 134 -3.24 -22.85 6.24
C HIS A 134 -4.66 -22.31 6.35
N PHE A 135 -4.88 -21.44 7.36
CA PHE A 135 -6.13 -20.73 7.62
C PHE A 135 -5.86 -19.23 7.66
N GLY A 136 -6.54 -18.48 6.84
CA GLY A 136 -6.35 -17.04 6.67
C GLY A 136 -5.90 -16.69 5.25
N GLY A 137 -6.04 -15.43 4.87
CA GLY A 137 -5.86 -15.03 3.47
C GLY A 137 -4.81 -13.96 3.22
N PHE A 138 -4.09 -13.46 4.23
CA PHE A 138 -3.35 -12.20 4.09
C PHE A 138 -1.85 -12.28 4.41
N LEU A 139 -1.38 -13.46 4.79
CA LEU A 139 -0.03 -13.69 5.27
C LEU A 139 0.63 -14.85 4.53
N PRO A 140 1.98 -15.01 4.60
CA PRO A 140 2.69 -15.99 3.80
C PRO A 140 2.36 -17.45 4.15
N VAL A 141 2.29 -18.29 3.10
CA VAL A 141 2.21 -19.73 3.19
C VAL A 141 3.53 -20.32 2.69
N ILE A 142 4.31 -20.93 3.59
CA ILE A 142 5.68 -21.36 3.29
C ILE A 142 5.84 -22.85 3.55
N ALA A 143 6.53 -23.56 2.67
CA ALA A 143 6.76 -24.99 2.79
C ALA A 143 8.15 -25.40 2.31
N ASP A 144 8.86 -26.24 3.10
CA ASP A 144 10.08 -26.95 2.67
C ASP A 144 9.70 -28.11 1.76
N ILE A 145 10.00 -28.00 0.48
CA ILE A 145 9.74 -29.03 -0.52
C ILE A 145 10.95 -29.93 -0.79
N THR A 146 12.09 -29.67 -0.19
CA THR A 146 13.35 -30.40 -0.41
C THR A 146 13.20 -31.90 -0.37
N PRO A 147 12.50 -32.52 0.63
CA PRO A 147 12.40 -33.98 0.74
C PRO A 147 11.53 -34.61 -0.36
N TYR A 148 10.75 -33.85 -1.07
CA TYR A 148 9.69 -34.34 -1.95
C TYR A 148 9.98 -34.12 -3.43
N VAL A 149 10.94 -33.23 -3.76
CA VAL A 149 11.28 -32.86 -5.13
C VAL A 149 12.17 -33.95 -5.75
N THR A 150 11.84 -34.31 -6.98
CA THR A 150 12.67 -35.20 -7.81
C THR A 150 13.32 -34.37 -8.90
N PHE A 151 14.65 -34.59 -9.08
CA PHE A 151 15.40 -34.01 -10.18
C PHE A 151 15.30 -34.91 -11.42
N GLU A 152 15.46 -34.36 -12.62
CA GLU A 152 15.37 -35.09 -13.90
C GLU A 152 13.95 -35.62 -14.25
N LYS A 153 12.96 -35.30 -13.42
CA LYS A 153 11.56 -35.65 -13.66
C LYS A 153 10.67 -34.46 -13.37
N GLU A 154 9.52 -34.48 -13.98
CA GLU A 154 8.47 -33.52 -13.68
C GLU A 154 7.97 -33.70 -12.24
N ASN A 155 7.77 -32.59 -11.55
CA ASN A 155 7.13 -32.51 -10.24
C ASN A 155 5.82 -31.75 -10.39
N VAL A 156 4.87 -32.06 -9.54
CA VAL A 156 3.56 -31.42 -9.50
C VAL A 156 3.34 -30.76 -8.14
N ILE A 157 3.17 -29.45 -8.14
CA ILE A 157 2.61 -28.72 -7.01
C ILE A 157 1.11 -28.65 -7.21
N ALA A 158 0.32 -29.04 -6.23
CA ALA A 158 -1.12 -28.85 -6.23
C ALA A 158 -1.51 -27.94 -5.05
N VAL A 159 -2.41 -26.99 -5.30
CA VAL A 159 -2.95 -26.09 -4.28
C VAL A 159 -4.47 -26.16 -4.36
N TRP A 160 -5.09 -26.50 -3.25
CA TRP A 160 -6.52 -26.29 -3.03
C TRP A 160 -6.71 -25.03 -2.20
N ALA A 161 -7.64 -24.18 -2.57
CA ALA A 161 -8.01 -23.00 -1.79
C ALA A 161 -9.53 -22.86 -1.77
N ASP A 162 -10.04 -22.32 -0.65
CA ASP A 162 -11.47 -22.07 -0.46
C ASP A 162 -11.66 -20.74 0.28
N ASN A 163 -12.34 -19.80 -0.35
CA ASN A 163 -12.67 -18.49 0.21
C ASN A 163 -14.13 -18.39 0.69
N SER A 164 -14.81 -19.52 0.91
CA SER A 164 -16.15 -19.55 1.54
C SER A 164 -16.10 -18.95 2.93
N ASP A 165 -17.24 -18.45 3.39
CA ASP A 165 -17.39 -17.93 4.73
C ASP A 165 -17.05 -18.99 5.79
N ASP A 166 -16.12 -18.67 6.66
CA ASP A 166 -15.68 -19.53 7.76
C ASP A 166 -15.45 -18.71 9.04
N PRO A 167 -16.30 -18.86 10.07
CA PRO A 167 -16.19 -18.11 11.31
C PRO A 167 -15.01 -18.56 12.20
N SER A 168 -14.23 -19.54 11.81
CA SER A 168 -13.18 -20.12 12.63
C SER A 168 -11.82 -19.40 12.50
N TYR A 169 -11.64 -18.49 11.52
CA TYR A 169 -10.44 -17.67 11.32
C TYR A 169 -10.78 -16.28 10.75
N PRO A 170 -9.92 -15.26 10.92
CA PRO A 170 -10.17 -13.91 10.39
C PRO A 170 -10.29 -13.86 8.85
N PRO A 171 -11.21 -13.00 8.34
CA PRO A 171 -12.05 -12.04 9.04
C PRO A 171 -13.24 -12.66 9.78
N GLY A 172 -13.62 -13.90 9.51
CA GLY A 172 -14.64 -14.68 10.21
C GLY A 172 -16.10 -14.26 9.95
N LYS A 173 -16.32 -12.99 9.66
CA LYS A 173 -17.61 -12.42 9.30
C LYS A 173 -17.96 -12.81 7.86
N ALA A 174 -19.21 -13.20 7.62
CA ALA A 174 -19.67 -13.57 6.28
C ALA A 174 -19.50 -12.40 5.29
N GLN A 175 -19.13 -12.70 4.03
CA GLN A 175 -18.81 -11.67 3.05
C GLN A 175 -20.01 -10.79 2.69
N ASP A 176 -21.23 -11.33 2.70
CA ASP A 176 -22.46 -10.59 2.40
C ASP A 176 -22.85 -9.55 3.47
N VAL A 177 -22.11 -9.49 4.59
CA VAL A 177 -22.25 -8.49 5.64
C VAL A 177 -20.97 -7.74 5.98
N LEU A 178 -19.91 -7.91 5.15
CA LEU A 178 -18.65 -7.17 5.24
C LEU A 178 -18.70 -5.84 4.46
N ASP A 179 -17.98 -4.83 4.96
CA ASP A 179 -17.80 -3.55 4.24
C ASP A 179 -16.68 -3.61 3.17
N PHE A 180 -16.13 -4.77 2.94
CA PHE A 180 -15.19 -5.05 1.86
C PHE A 180 -15.43 -6.47 1.33
N THR A 181 -14.85 -6.79 0.19
CA THR A 181 -14.84 -8.14 -0.38
C THR A 181 -13.40 -8.66 -0.45
N TYR A 182 -13.26 -9.98 -0.49
CA TYR A 182 -11.99 -10.63 -0.80
C TYR A 182 -12.22 -11.72 -1.86
N CYS A 183 -11.50 -11.57 -2.97
CA CYS A 183 -11.52 -12.56 -4.04
C CYS A 183 -10.62 -13.73 -3.65
N GLY A 184 -11.04 -14.94 -3.99
CA GLY A 184 -10.26 -16.15 -3.72
C GLY A 184 -9.01 -16.27 -4.60
N GLY A 185 -8.33 -17.40 -4.48
CA GLY A 185 -7.20 -17.77 -5.32
C GLY A 185 -5.83 -17.46 -4.74
N ILE A 186 -4.79 -17.72 -5.55
CA ILE A 186 -3.40 -17.33 -5.26
C ILE A 186 -3.20 -15.91 -5.79
N TYR A 187 -3.62 -14.93 -5.01
CA TYR A 187 -3.77 -13.55 -5.45
C TYR A 187 -2.55 -12.66 -5.20
N ARG A 188 -1.42 -13.25 -4.75
CA ARG A 188 -0.09 -12.66 -4.61
C ARG A 188 0.97 -13.56 -5.22
N ASP A 189 2.20 -13.11 -5.23
CA ASP A 189 3.32 -13.83 -5.84
C ASP A 189 3.62 -15.17 -5.18
N CYS A 190 4.16 -16.08 -5.98
CA CYS A 190 4.72 -17.35 -5.53
C CYS A 190 6.18 -17.47 -5.95
N TRP A 191 7.04 -17.83 -5.03
CA TRP A 191 8.49 -17.93 -5.21
C TRP A 191 9.02 -19.32 -4.87
N LEU A 192 9.98 -19.82 -5.65
CA LEU A 192 10.86 -20.92 -5.28
C LEU A 192 12.19 -20.32 -4.81
N ILE A 193 12.52 -20.54 -3.54
CA ILE A 193 13.76 -20.06 -2.93
C ILE A 193 14.66 -21.27 -2.74
N ALA A 194 15.84 -21.22 -3.37
CA ALA A 194 16.86 -22.25 -3.25
C ALA A 194 18.09 -21.69 -2.52
N HIS A 195 18.60 -22.40 -1.53
CA HIS A 195 19.81 -22.03 -0.80
C HIS A 195 20.59 -23.27 -0.35
N ASN A 196 21.81 -23.06 0.11
CA ASN A 196 22.64 -24.14 0.64
C ASN A 196 22.08 -24.69 1.95
N ASP A 197 22.66 -25.76 2.46
CA ASP A 197 22.29 -26.42 3.72
C ASP A 197 22.75 -25.66 4.99
N VAL A 198 23.45 -24.53 4.82
CA VAL A 198 23.68 -23.50 5.85
C VAL A 198 23.13 -22.18 5.30
N TYR A 199 22.14 -21.63 5.96
CA TYR A 199 21.37 -20.51 5.41
C TYR A 199 20.76 -19.61 6.47
N ILE A 200 20.48 -18.37 6.06
CA ILE A 200 19.67 -17.42 6.82
C ILE A 200 18.21 -17.86 6.71
N THR A 201 17.55 -18.05 7.83
CA THR A 201 16.19 -18.60 7.90
C THR A 201 15.12 -17.60 7.42
N ASP A 202 13.90 -18.09 7.21
CA ASP A 202 12.72 -17.25 7.01
C ASP A 202 12.03 -16.99 8.35
N PRO A 203 11.66 -15.75 8.70
CA PRO A 203 11.10 -15.43 10.01
C PRO A 203 9.71 -16.04 10.26
N ASN A 204 8.87 -16.16 9.21
CA ASN A 204 7.54 -16.74 9.32
C ASN A 204 7.60 -18.26 9.39
N TYR A 205 8.50 -18.89 8.61
CA TYR A 205 8.67 -20.34 8.63
C TYR A 205 9.29 -20.87 9.93
N GLU A 206 10.34 -20.22 10.44
CA GLU A 206 11.00 -20.63 11.70
C GLU A 206 10.11 -20.45 12.93
N ASN A 207 9.12 -19.56 12.86
CA ASN A 207 8.14 -19.33 13.93
C ASN A 207 8.78 -19.07 15.31
N GLN A 208 9.88 -18.33 15.34
CA GLN A 208 10.58 -17.95 16.56
C GLN A 208 10.24 -16.52 16.98
N VAL A 209 9.85 -16.34 18.24
CA VAL A 209 9.56 -15.03 18.82
C VAL A 209 10.79 -14.12 18.74
N ALA A 210 10.61 -12.90 18.24
CA ALA A 210 11.65 -11.91 17.98
C ALA A 210 12.87 -12.46 17.19
N GLY A 211 12.69 -13.57 16.49
CA GLY A 211 13.74 -14.28 15.78
C GLY A 211 13.39 -14.59 14.34
N GLY A 212 14.14 -15.49 13.74
CA GLY A 212 14.01 -15.88 12.33
C GLY A 212 14.51 -14.80 11.36
N GLY A 213 15.22 -15.24 10.32
CA GLY A 213 15.76 -14.35 9.31
C GLY A 213 16.68 -13.27 9.84
N LEU A 214 16.68 -12.13 9.15
CA LEU A 214 17.32 -10.90 9.59
C LEU A 214 16.27 -9.97 10.22
N PHE A 215 16.55 -9.51 11.42
CA PHE A 215 15.80 -8.47 12.10
C PHE A 215 16.69 -7.23 12.28
N VAL A 216 16.24 -6.09 11.77
CA VAL A 216 16.93 -4.81 11.88
C VAL A 216 16.09 -3.87 12.76
N ALA A 217 16.71 -3.34 13.80
CA ALA A 217 16.10 -2.33 14.64
C ALA A 217 17.08 -1.15 14.85
N PHE A 218 16.63 -0.08 15.44
CA PHE A 218 17.44 1.13 15.64
C PHE A 218 17.42 1.53 17.11
N ASP A 219 18.54 2.12 17.56
CA ASP A 219 18.67 2.72 18.88
C ASP A 219 19.54 3.98 18.79
N LYS A 220 19.36 4.88 19.77
CA LYS A 220 20.14 6.12 19.88
C LYS A 220 20.24 6.91 18.58
N VAL A 221 19.12 6.99 17.87
CA VAL A 221 19.04 7.69 16.58
C VAL A 221 19.04 9.19 16.79
N SER A 222 19.98 9.87 16.16
CA SER A 222 20.11 11.33 16.10
C SER A 222 20.69 11.74 14.74
N GLU A 223 20.75 13.05 14.48
CA GLU A 223 21.43 13.58 13.29
C GLU A 223 22.93 13.29 13.27
N GLN A 224 23.56 13.09 14.45
CA GLN A 224 24.99 12.85 14.58
C GLN A 224 25.36 11.37 14.54
N THR A 225 24.51 10.50 15.09
CA THR A 225 24.82 9.07 15.16
C THR A 225 23.54 8.23 15.18
N ALA A 226 23.65 6.98 14.73
CA ALA A 226 22.63 5.96 14.96
C ALA A 226 23.28 4.60 15.17
N ASP A 227 22.69 3.80 16.06
CA ASP A 227 23.00 2.39 16.27
C ASP A 227 21.99 1.54 15.47
N ILE A 228 22.47 0.77 14.53
CA ILE A 228 21.71 -0.22 13.75
C ILE A 228 21.90 -1.56 14.45
N LEU A 229 20.84 -2.06 15.09
CA LEU A 229 20.82 -3.33 15.80
C LEU A 229 20.48 -4.44 14.82
N LEU A 230 21.30 -5.47 14.80
CA LEU A 230 21.21 -6.58 13.85
C LEU A 230 21.03 -7.86 14.62
N ASN A 231 19.96 -8.59 14.34
CA ASN A 231 19.70 -9.92 14.86
C ASN A 231 19.45 -10.86 13.67
N ILE A 232 20.25 -11.92 13.53
CA ILE A 232 20.12 -12.85 12.42
C ILE A 232 20.11 -14.29 12.95
N GLN A 233 19.25 -15.08 12.35
CA GLN A 233 19.22 -16.52 12.59
C GLN A 233 19.75 -17.29 11.39
N VAL A 234 20.76 -18.13 11.64
CA VAL A 234 21.36 -19.02 10.65
C VAL A 234 21.11 -20.48 11.06
N ARG A 235 20.62 -21.27 10.12
CA ARG A 235 20.37 -22.69 10.29
C ARG A 235 21.43 -23.52 9.57
N ASN A 236 21.84 -24.61 10.20
CA ASN A 236 22.74 -25.59 9.64
C ASN A 236 22.05 -26.96 9.59
N ASP A 237 21.66 -27.41 8.42
CA ASP A 237 21.02 -28.70 8.18
C ASP A 237 22.04 -29.83 7.90
N ARG A 238 23.34 -29.51 7.94
CA ARG A 238 24.43 -30.51 7.80
C ARG A 238 24.46 -31.49 8.96
N LYS A 239 24.98 -32.68 8.67
CA LYS A 239 25.28 -33.71 9.69
C LYS A 239 26.49 -33.33 10.56
N GLN A 240 27.19 -32.27 10.25
CA GLN A 240 28.38 -31.75 10.95
C GLN A 240 28.11 -30.31 11.39
N SER A 241 28.82 -29.89 12.46
CA SER A 241 28.78 -28.46 12.87
C SER A 241 29.41 -27.61 11.80
N PHE A 242 28.83 -26.39 11.62
CA PHE A 242 29.35 -25.34 10.76
C PHE A 242 30.06 -24.29 11.60
N ASN A 243 31.26 -23.89 11.16
CA ASN A 243 31.98 -22.76 11.70
C ASN A 243 32.30 -21.81 10.58
N GLY A 244 32.11 -20.53 10.84
CA GLY A 244 32.28 -19.45 9.86
C GLY A 244 32.05 -18.08 10.48
N ARG A 245 31.47 -17.20 9.70
CA ARG A 245 31.13 -15.84 10.16
C ARG A 245 29.90 -15.30 9.44
N VAL A 246 29.24 -14.33 10.05
CA VAL A 246 28.27 -13.45 9.40
C VAL A 246 28.96 -12.12 9.15
N VAL A 247 28.85 -11.62 7.94
CA VAL A 247 29.40 -10.33 7.50
C VAL A 247 28.23 -9.42 7.11
N TYR A 248 28.24 -8.20 7.60
CA TYR A 248 27.27 -7.17 7.26
C TYR A 248 28.00 -6.00 6.60
N GLU A 249 27.50 -5.53 5.48
CA GLU A 249 27.96 -4.34 4.79
C GLU A 249 26.79 -3.39 4.60
N LEU A 250 26.92 -2.19 5.11
CA LEU A 250 25.95 -1.11 4.94
C LEU A 250 26.42 -0.20 3.82
N LEU A 251 25.62 -0.09 2.78
CA LEU A 251 25.87 0.77 1.63
C LEU A 251 24.89 1.94 1.61
N ASP A 252 25.34 3.08 1.18
CA ASP A 252 24.52 4.25 0.92
C ASP A 252 23.77 4.16 -0.44
N ALA A 253 23.06 5.21 -0.82
CA ALA A 253 22.33 5.28 -2.09
C ALA A 253 23.26 5.27 -3.33
N ASN A 254 24.55 5.60 -3.18
CA ASN A 254 25.55 5.56 -4.23
C ASN A 254 26.30 4.21 -4.28
N ALA A 255 25.88 3.23 -3.48
CA ALA A 255 26.52 1.95 -3.27
C ALA A 255 27.94 2.06 -2.64
N GLU A 256 28.22 3.15 -1.92
CA GLU A 256 29.45 3.31 -1.14
C GLU A 256 29.26 2.69 0.25
N LYS A 257 30.26 1.95 0.72
CA LYS A 257 30.22 1.30 2.03
C LYS A 257 30.41 2.32 3.15
N VAL A 258 29.38 2.51 3.95
CA VAL A 258 29.33 3.46 5.08
C VAL A 258 29.40 2.79 6.46
N GLY A 259 29.31 1.46 6.51
CA GLY A 259 29.41 0.70 7.75
C GLY A 259 29.63 -0.78 7.49
N GLU A 260 30.22 -1.46 8.45
CA GLU A 260 30.39 -2.90 8.41
C GLU A 260 30.39 -3.51 9.80
N ALA A 261 30.04 -4.78 9.90
CA ALA A 261 30.21 -5.58 11.09
C ALA A 261 30.47 -7.04 10.72
N THR A 262 31.22 -7.73 11.56
CA THR A 262 31.46 -9.16 11.39
C THR A 262 31.30 -9.88 12.71
N HIS A 263 30.68 -11.07 12.68
CA HIS A 263 30.53 -11.89 13.87
C HIS A 263 30.92 -13.33 13.56
N LYS A 264 31.69 -13.97 14.45
CA LYS A 264 32.01 -15.40 14.36
C LYS A 264 30.75 -16.22 14.54
N LEU A 265 30.53 -17.19 13.68
CA LEU A 265 29.36 -18.05 13.69
C LEU A 265 29.76 -19.50 13.93
N SER A 266 29.15 -20.14 14.93
CA SER A 266 29.23 -21.57 15.15
C SER A 266 27.83 -22.14 15.29
N VAL A 267 27.45 -23.07 14.41
CA VAL A 267 26.11 -23.66 14.39
C VAL A 267 26.27 -25.18 14.46
N GLY A 268 25.71 -25.80 15.51
CA GLY A 268 25.71 -27.23 15.67
C GLY A 268 25.02 -27.98 14.52
N LYS A 269 25.29 -29.27 14.40
CA LYS A 269 24.62 -30.14 13.41
C LYS A 269 23.09 -30.05 13.56
N GLN A 270 22.39 -29.86 12.47
CA GLN A 270 20.92 -29.80 12.42
C GLN A 270 20.31 -28.84 13.46
N LYS A 271 20.97 -27.68 13.69
CA LYS A 271 20.53 -26.63 14.62
C LYS A 271 20.51 -25.28 13.95
N ALA A 272 19.83 -24.34 14.60
CA ALA A 272 19.92 -22.93 14.30
C ALA A 272 20.69 -22.19 15.42
N ALA A 273 21.31 -21.08 15.06
CA ALA A 273 21.94 -20.15 15.98
C ALA A 273 21.51 -18.72 15.66
N VAL A 274 21.27 -17.94 16.72
CA VAL A 274 20.97 -16.52 16.61
C VAL A 274 22.23 -15.73 16.92
N VAL A 275 22.53 -14.73 16.11
CA VAL A 275 23.68 -13.85 16.26
C VAL A 275 23.18 -12.40 16.33
N ALA A 276 23.49 -11.74 17.42
CA ALA A 276 23.25 -10.31 17.58
C ALA A 276 24.52 -9.51 17.25
N ASN A 277 24.37 -8.42 16.51
CA ASN A 277 25.46 -7.51 16.19
C ASN A 277 24.95 -6.05 16.12
N LYS A 278 25.84 -5.11 15.87
CA LYS A 278 25.53 -3.71 15.78
C LYS A 278 26.49 -3.00 14.81
N ILE A 279 25.94 -2.11 13.99
CA ILE A 279 26.69 -1.12 13.23
C ILE A 279 26.35 0.25 13.81
N ARG A 280 27.38 1.04 14.13
CA ARG A 280 27.21 2.46 14.46
C ARG A 280 27.62 3.28 13.25
N ILE A 281 26.75 4.20 12.83
CA ILE A 281 27.04 5.16 11.78
C ILE A 281 27.07 6.59 12.31
N SER A 282 27.93 7.43 11.72
CA SER A 282 28.01 8.86 11.99
C SER A 282 27.27 9.62 10.88
N ASP A 283 26.65 10.74 11.25
CA ASP A 283 25.92 11.65 10.36
C ASP A 283 24.95 10.89 9.41
N PRO A 284 24.02 10.07 9.97
CA PRO A 284 23.14 9.25 9.15
C PRO A 284 22.15 10.08 8.36
N HIS A 285 21.87 9.67 7.12
CA HIS A 285 20.71 10.12 6.39
C HIS A 285 19.45 9.47 7.01
N LEU A 286 18.66 10.29 7.70
CA LEU A 286 17.49 9.81 8.43
C LEU A 286 16.28 9.70 7.49
N TRP A 287 15.59 8.58 7.57
CA TRP A 287 14.35 8.35 6.83
C TRP A 287 13.20 9.18 7.41
N SER A 288 12.42 9.82 6.54
CA SER A 288 11.18 10.50 6.87
C SER A 288 10.27 10.57 5.63
N PRO A 289 8.98 10.90 5.75
CA PRO A 289 8.11 11.14 4.59
C PRO A 289 8.65 12.18 3.60
N ASP A 290 9.39 13.17 4.10
CA ASP A 290 9.93 14.26 3.28
C ASP A 290 11.39 14.01 2.83
N SER A 291 12.01 12.91 3.31
CA SER A 291 13.33 12.42 2.91
C SER A 291 13.39 10.89 3.11
N PRO A 292 12.78 10.10 2.22
CA PRO A 292 12.68 8.65 2.37
C PRO A 292 13.98 7.94 1.95
N TYR A 293 15.07 8.26 2.65
CA TYR A 293 16.39 7.73 2.35
C TYR A 293 16.52 6.28 2.79
N LEU A 294 16.94 5.41 1.87
CA LEU A 294 17.13 3.99 2.11
C LEU A 294 18.60 3.58 1.90
N TYR A 295 19.18 3.00 2.94
CA TYR A 295 20.42 2.26 2.85
C TYR A 295 20.18 0.85 2.34
N GLN A 296 21.22 0.22 1.78
CA GLN A 296 21.24 -1.20 1.45
C GLN A 296 22.11 -1.94 2.47
N LEU A 297 21.50 -2.84 3.23
CA LEU A 297 22.20 -3.72 4.15
C LEU A 297 22.41 -5.07 3.47
N HIS A 298 23.64 -5.36 3.09
CA HIS A 298 24.06 -6.66 2.57
C HIS A 298 24.48 -7.56 3.70
N VAL A 299 24.04 -8.81 3.68
CA VAL A 299 24.37 -9.82 4.70
C VAL A 299 24.88 -11.07 4.04
N TYR A 300 25.99 -11.58 4.54
CA TYR A 300 26.65 -12.79 4.03
C TYR A 300 26.94 -13.77 5.16
N VAL A 301 26.64 -15.03 4.93
CA VAL A 301 27.16 -16.16 5.73
C VAL A 301 28.35 -16.72 4.99
N GLN A 302 29.53 -16.71 5.62
CA GLN A 302 30.79 -17.17 5.03
C GLN A 302 31.40 -18.30 5.85
N ASP A 303 32.07 -19.22 5.16
CA ASP A 303 32.88 -20.26 5.81
C ASP A 303 34.22 -19.69 6.35
N ASN A 304 35.03 -20.55 6.97
CA ASN A 304 36.35 -20.17 7.49
C ASN A 304 37.36 -19.78 6.41
N HIS A 305 37.12 -20.11 5.15
CA HIS A 305 37.95 -19.75 4.01
C HIS A 305 37.51 -18.46 3.35
N GLY A 306 36.39 -17.87 3.80
CA GLY A 306 35.83 -16.65 3.24
C GLY A 306 34.88 -16.87 2.05
N ASN A 307 34.55 -18.12 1.72
CA ASN A 307 33.56 -18.40 0.69
C ASN A 307 32.17 -18.07 1.19
N THR A 308 31.40 -17.34 0.40
CA THR A 308 30.00 -17.02 0.72
C THR A 308 29.14 -18.26 0.51
N ILE A 309 28.41 -18.66 1.57
CA ILE A 309 27.53 -19.82 1.59
C ILE A 309 26.07 -19.41 1.35
N ASP A 310 25.67 -18.29 1.93
CA ASP A 310 24.33 -17.72 1.76
C ASP A 310 24.39 -16.19 1.93
N GLY A 311 23.41 -15.47 1.42
CA GLY A 311 23.31 -14.05 1.61
C GLY A 311 22.20 -13.39 0.79
N TYR A 312 21.80 -12.22 1.23
CA TYR A 312 20.84 -11.34 0.56
C TYR A 312 21.00 -9.90 1.06
N LYS A 313 20.27 -8.97 0.48
CA LYS A 313 20.23 -7.60 0.95
C LYS A 313 18.82 -7.21 1.44
N ARG A 314 18.80 -6.21 2.33
CA ARG A 314 17.59 -5.48 2.75
C ARG A 314 17.77 -3.99 2.51
N ARG A 315 16.71 -3.29 2.14
CA ARG A 315 16.66 -1.83 2.21
C ARG A 315 16.23 -1.46 3.63
N ILE A 316 16.90 -0.50 4.24
CA ILE A 316 16.60 -0.03 5.59
C ILE A 316 16.58 1.50 5.63
N GLY A 317 15.66 2.07 6.39
CA GLY A 317 15.58 3.51 6.63
C GLY A 317 15.82 3.81 8.11
N VAL A 318 16.91 4.49 8.40
CA VAL A 318 17.29 4.82 9.78
C VAL A 318 16.38 5.92 10.31
N ARG A 319 15.62 5.64 11.35
CA ARG A 319 14.70 6.61 11.96
C ARG A 319 14.42 6.34 13.43
N SER A 320 13.94 7.36 14.13
CA SER A 320 13.27 7.24 15.42
C SER A 320 11.88 7.85 15.37
N ILE A 321 10.93 7.21 16.03
CA ILE A 321 9.55 7.71 16.18
C ILE A 321 9.16 7.64 17.64
N GLU A 322 8.46 8.66 18.13
CA GLU A 322 7.99 8.69 19.51
C GLU A 322 6.61 9.36 19.56
N PHE A 323 5.70 8.76 20.32
CA PHE A 323 4.38 9.32 20.64
C PHE A 323 4.44 9.81 22.08
N LYS A 324 4.36 11.13 22.28
CA LYS A 324 4.62 11.79 23.57
C LYS A 324 3.37 12.43 24.18
N GLY A 325 2.22 11.83 23.97
CA GLY A 325 0.96 12.33 24.53
C GLY A 325 0.71 13.78 24.14
N LYS A 326 0.56 14.66 25.13
CA LYS A 326 0.31 16.11 24.91
C LYS A 326 1.37 16.82 24.08
N ASP A 327 2.59 16.30 24.02
CA ASP A 327 3.68 16.87 23.22
C ASP A 327 3.71 16.35 21.79
N GLY A 328 2.74 15.50 21.41
CA GLY A 328 2.47 15.04 20.07
C GLY A 328 3.43 13.98 19.55
N PHE A 329 3.53 13.90 18.23
CA PHE A 329 4.39 12.98 17.51
C PHE A 329 5.78 13.59 17.28
N TRP A 330 6.81 12.79 17.49
CA TRP A 330 8.21 13.16 17.29
C TRP A 330 8.86 12.23 16.28
N LEU A 331 9.55 12.81 15.31
CA LEU A 331 10.28 12.09 14.27
C LEU A 331 11.75 12.51 14.30
N ASN A 332 12.64 11.53 14.41
CA ASN A 332 14.09 11.76 14.41
C ASN A 332 14.54 12.77 15.50
N GLY A 333 13.95 12.64 16.68
CA GLY A 333 14.25 13.48 17.84
C GLY A 333 13.68 14.90 17.79
N LYS A 334 12.86 15.23 16.78
CA LYS A 334 12.22 16.55 16.62
C LYS A 334 10.70 16.44 16.63
N PRO A 335 9.97 17.42 17.21
CA PRO A 335 8.52 17.44 17.13
C PRO A 335 8.08 17.57 15.66
N TYR A 336 7.04 16.83 15.30
CA TYR A 336 6.40 16.93 14.00
C TYR A 336 5.20 17.86 14.09
N ASP A 337 5.37 19.10 13.64
CA ASP A 337 4.44 20.20 13.95
C ASP A 337 3.15 20.23 13.12
N ALA A 338 3.07 19.46 12.05
CA ALA A 338 1.87 19.40 11.19
C ALA A 338 1.09 18.10 11.45
N PRO A 339 -0.26 18.12 11.36
CA PRO A 339 -1.03 16.90 11.39
C PRO A 339 -0.63 15.93 10.26
N LEU A 340 -0.55 14.65 10.58
CA LEU A 340 -0.31 13.61 9.61
C LEU A 340 -1.62 13.22 8.94
N ILE A 341 -1.81 13.67 7.71
CA ILE A 341 -2.99 13.34 6.91
C ILE A 341 -2.73 12.10 6.08
N GLY A 342 -3.64 11.15 6.20
CA GLY A 342 -3.58 9.88 5.52
C GLY A 342 -4.91 9.45 4.92
N ALA A 343 -4.93 8.21 4.44
CA ALA A 343 -6.14 7.53 4.02
C ALA A 343 -6.06 6.03 4.32
N ASN A 344 -7.21 5.40 4.42
CA ASN A 344 -7.33 3.95 4.47
C ASN A 344 -7.19 3.36 3.06
N ARG A 345 -6.68 2.14 2.95
CA ARG A 345 -6.56 1.44 1.67
C ARG A 345 -7.04 0.00 1.76
N HIS A 346 -8.08 -0.34 0.97
CA HIS A 346 -8.30 -1.70 0.50
C HIS A 346 -7.47 -1.93 -0.76
N GLN A 347 -7.03 -3.17 -1.01
CA GLN A 347 -6.17 -3.45 -2.17
C GLN A 347 -6.94 -3.89 -3.42
N ASP A 348 -8.29 -3.95 -3.38
CA ASP A 348 -9.09 -4.28 -4.54
C ASP A 348 -8.96 -3.26 -5.68
N PHE A 349 -9.06 -3.73 -6.90
CA PHE A 349 -9.00 -2.93 -8.12
C PHE A 349 -10.11 -3.36 -9.08
N ALA A 350 -10.60 -2.43 -9.88
CA ALA A 350 -11.63 -2.73 -10.88
C ALA A 350 -11.22 -3.94 -11.75
N VAL A 351 -12.17 -4.83 -12.02
CA VAL A 351 -12.05 -6.02 -12.86
C VAL A 351 -11.29 -7.20 -12.23
N VAL A 352 -10.15 -6.96 -11.58
CA VAL A 352 -9.25 -8.04 -11.09
C VAL A 352 -9.37 -8.31 -9.59
N GLY A 353 -10.22 -7.55 -8.88
CA GLY A 353 -10.36 -7.71 -7.42
C GLY A 353 -9.05 -7.52 -6.69
N ASN A 354 -8.67 -8.48 -5.84
CA ASN A 354 -7.46 -8.38 -5.02
C ASN A 354 -6.16 -8.84 -5.72
N ALA A 355 -6.25 -9.43 -6.91
CA ALA A 355 -5.10 -10.00 -7.63
C ALA A 355 -4.35 -8.93 -8.42
N LEU A 356 -3.52 -8.16 -7.73
CA LEU A 356 -2.77 -7.04 -8.31
C LEU A 356 -1.30 -7.41 -8.52
N SER A 357 -0.73 -6.95 -9.63
CA SER A 357 0.72 -6.99 -9.85
C SER A 357 1.45 -5.99 -8.95
N ASN A 358 2.73 -6.24 -8.68
CA ASN A 358 3.60 -5.38 -7.89
C ASN A 358 3.62 -3.93 -8.39
N SER A 359 3.58 -3.74 -9.70
CA SER A 359 3.55 -2.44 -10.35
C SER A 359 2.31 -1.61 -10.00
N ILE A 360 1.14 -2.25 -9.84
CA ILE A 360 -0.09 -1.55 -9.43
C ILE A 360 0.02 -1.10 -7.96
N HIS A 361 0.55 -1.94 -7.08
CA HIS A 361 0.77 -1.59 -5.69
C HIS A 361 1.68 -0.36 -5.55
N TRP A 362 2.74 -0.31 -6.34
CA TRP A 362 3.65 0.85 -6.37
C TRP A 362 2.96 2.10 -6.94
N ARG A 363 2.21 1.97 -8.03
CA ARG A 363 1.43 3.08 -8.62
C ARG A 363 0.37 3.62 -7.67
N ASP A 364 -0.31 2.75 -6.92
CA ASP A 364 -1.25 3.15 -5.87
C ASP A 364 -0.54 4.01 -4.82
N ALA A 365 0.58 3.53 -4.26
CA ALA A 365 1.36 4.27 -3.27
C ALA A 365 1.83 5.63 -3.81
N LYS A 366 2.30 5.67 -5.07
CA LYS A 366 2.71 6.93 -5.72
C LYS A 366 1.55 7.92 -5.85
N LYS A 367 0.38 7.48 -6.34
CA LYS A 367 -0.81 8.34 -6.46
C LYS A 367 -1.26 8.89 -5.11
N LEU A 368 -1.22 8.07 -4.06
CA LEU A 368 -1.55 8.49 -2.70
C LEU A 368 -0.53 9.52 -2.18
N ARG A 369 0.75 9.30 -2.43
CA ARG A 369 1.80 10.27 -2.06
C ARG A 369 1.71 11.56 -2.88
N ASP A 370 1.39 11.48 -4.16
CA ASP A 370 1.15 12.64 -5.05
C ASP A 370 -0.06 13.47 -4.61
N ALA A 371 -1.08 12.83 -4.02
CA ALA A 371 -2.20 13.52 -3.38
C ALA A 371 -1.79 14.28 -2.09
N GLY A 372 -0.56 14.10 -1.60
CA GLY A 372 -0.05 14.75 -0.39
C GLY A 372 -0.25 13.96 0.89
N LEU A 373 -0.73 12.72 0.80
CA LEU A 373 -0.89 11.85 1.97
C LEU A 373 0.48 11.43 2.53
N LYS A 374 0.55 11.27 3.84
CA LYS A 374 1.76 10.85 4.58
C LYS A 374 1.57 9.59 5.41
N VAL A 375 0.33 9.16 5.61
CA VAL A 375 -0.02 7.93 6.34
C VAL A 375 -0.99 7.10 5.55
N ILE A 376 -0.78 5.80 5.47
CA ILE A 376 -1.75 4.85 4.96
C ILE A 376 -2.09 3.86 6.08
N ARG A 377 -3.38 3.68 6.33
CA ARG A 377 -3.86 2.62 7.20
C ARG A 377 -4.30 1.44 6.35
N ASN A 378 -3.72 0.29 6.62
CA ASN A 378 -3.97 -0.96 5.88
C ASN A 378 -5.30 -1.60 6.32
N ALA A 379 -6.41 -0.93 6.06
CA ALA A 379 -7.72 -1.44 6.45
C ALA A 379 -8.16 -2.59 5.54
N HIS A 380 -8.60 -3.75 6.09
CA HIS A 380 -8.45 -4.16 7.51
C HIS A 380 -7.63 -5.44 7.56
N TYR A 381 -6.46 -5.45 6.92
CA TYR A 381 -5.55 -6.60 6.77
C TYR A 381 -4.16 -6.16 6.28
N PRO A 382 -3.11 -6.98 6.51
CA PRO A 382 -1.78 -6.70 5.97
C PRO A 382 -1.80 -6.67 4.44
N GLN A 383 -1.31 -5.55 3.88
CA GLN A 383 -1.26 -5.34 2.44
C GLN A 383 -0.14 -6.15 1.77
N ASP A 384 -0.12 -6.13 0.45
CA ASP A 384 0.90 -6.76 -0.38
C ASP A 384 2.32 -6.26 -0.02
N PRO A 385 3.35 -7.14 -0.03
CA PRO A 385 4.74 -6.73 0.22
C PRO A 385 5.25 -5.63 -0.70
N ALA A 386 4.85 -5.63 -1.99
CA ALA A 386 5.25 -4.58 -2.93
C ALA A 386 4.68 -3.21 -2.58
N PHE A 387 3.50 -3.16 -1.93
CA PHE A 387 2.96 -1.91 -1.40
C PHE A 387 3.80 -1.38 -0.22
N MET A 388 4.27 -2.27 0.65
CA MET A 388 5.14 -1.89 1.77
C MET A 388 6.50 -1.38 1.27
N ASP A 389 7.09 -2.05 0.27
CA ASP A 389 8.31 -1.59 -0.41
C ASP A 389 8.14 -0.21 -1.03
N ALA A 390 6.99 0.04 -1.65
CA ALA A 390 6.65 1.34 -2.25
C ALA A 390 6.47 2.43 -1.17
N CYS A 391 5.87 2.10 -0.03
CA CYS A 391 5.72 3.04 1.09
C CYS A 391 7.08 3.44 1.68
N ASP A 392 8.02 2.50 1.80
CA ASP A 392 9.40 2.77 2.22
C ASP A 392 10.09 3.78 1.30
N GLU A 393 9.93 3.60 0.01
CA GLU A 393 10.60 4.35 -1.05
C GLU A 393 9.98 5.74 -1.29
N LEU A 394 8.67 5.84 -1.18
CA LEU A 394 7.91 7.06 -1.45
C LEU A 394 7.70 7.94 -0.21
N GLY A 395 8.07 7.47 0.97
CA GLY A 395 7.91 8.21 2.21
C GLY A 395 6.47 8.24 2.72
N LEU A 396 5.84 7.06 2.82
CA LEU A 396 4.53 6.88 3.45
C LEU A 396 4.68 6.12 4.76
N PHE A 397 4.15 6.64 5.84
CA PHE A 397 3.95 5.85 7.05
C PHE A 397 2.80 4.85 6.85
N VAL A 398 2.91 3.70 7.50
CA VAL A 398 1.89 2.66 7.42
C VAL A 398 1.45 2.23 8.83
N ILE A 399 0.13 2.21 9.06
CA ILE A 399 -0.48 1.52 10.19
C ILE A 399 -0.83 0.12 9.69
N VAL A 400 -0.18 -0.89 10.25
CA VAL A 400 -0.37 -2.29 9.83
C VAL A 400 -1.40 -2.95 10.72
N ASN A 401 -2.48 -3.43 10.08
CA ASN A 401 -3.66 -3.95 10.75
C ASN A 401 -3.69 -5.48 10.77
N THR A 402 -4.16 -6.03 11.89
CA THR A 402 -4.58 -7.44 11.98
C THR A 402 -5.78 -7.68 11.08
N PRO A 403 -5.87 -8.82 10.37
CA PRO A 403 -7.06 -9.16 9.61
C PRO A 403 -8.30 -9.26 10.50
N GLY A 404 -9.38 -8.54 10.16
CA GLY A 404 -10.66 -8.65 10.86
C GLY A 404 -11.42 -7.33 11.04
N TRP A 405 -12.76 -7.43 11.05
CA TRP A 405 -13.66 -6.30 11.17
C TRP A 405 -15.01 -6.74 11.73
N GLN A 406 -15.47 -6.09 12.81
CA GLN A 406 -16.79 -6.28 13.44
C GLN A 406 -17.18 -7.74 13.68
N PHE A 407 -16.22 -8.60 14.05
CA PHE A 407 -16.47 -10.01 14.30
C PHE A 407 -15.59 -10.56 15.42
N TRP A 408 -16.21 -11.29 16.32
CA TRP A 408 -15.55 -12.07 17.36
C TRP A 408 -16.19 -13.45 17.45
N ASN A 409 -15.37 -14.48 17.63
CA ASN A 409 -15.81 -15.84 17.88
C ASN A 409 -15.23 -16.33 19.21
N GLU A 410 -16.09 -16.80 20.10
CA GLU A 410 -15.70 -17.31 21.42
C GLU A 410 -14.94 -18.65 21.37
N ALA A 411 -14.92 -19.32 20.23
CA ALA A 411 -14.15 -20.55 20.06
C ALA A 411 -12.63 -20.25 20.20
N PRO A 412 -11.92 -21.01 21.07
CA PRO A 412 -10.50 -20.74 21.36
C PRO A 412 -9.59 -20.75 20.14
N GLU A 413 -9.90 -21.56 19.13
CA GLU A 413 -9.14 -21.64 17.89
C GLU A 413 -9.18 -20.35 17.09
N PHE A 414 -10.26 -19.55 17.14
CA PHE A 414 -10.32 -18.26 16.48
C PHE A 414 -9.29 -17.29 17.06
N ALA A 415 -9.26 -17.13 18.38
CA ALA A 415 -8.29 -16.28 19.05
C ALA A 415 -6.84 -16.73 18.79
N GLN A 416 -6.59 -18.05 18.78
CA GLN A 416 -5.25 -18.59 18.49
C GLN A 416 -4.80 -18.28 17.06
N ARG A 417 -5.70 -18.31 16.08
CA ARG A 417 -5.42 -17.94 14.70
C ARG A 417 -5.14 -16.44 14.58
N VAL A 418 -5.93 -15.59 15.26
CA VAL A 418 -5.63 -14.15 15.36
C VAL A 418 -4.24 -13.90 15.96
N TYR A 419 -3.87 -14.59 17.04
CA TYR A 419 -2.53 -14.45 17.65
C TYR A 419 -1.42 -14.89 16.69
N SER A 420 -1.65 -15.95 15.92
CA SER A 420 -0.72 -16.39 14.87
C SER A 420 -0.58 -15.35 13.76
N ASP A 421 -1.70 -14.78 13.31
CA ASP A 421 -1.70 -13.73 12.28
C ASP A 421 -0.91 -12.50 12.75
N ILE A 422 -1.10 -12.06 13.98
CA ILE A 422 -0.35 -10.91 14.53
C ILE A 422 1.14 -11.20 14.58
N ARG A 423 1.57 -12.40 15.04
CA ARG A 423 2.98 -12.78 15.03
C ARG A 423 3.57 -12.76 13.62
N ASN A 424 2.87 -13.36 12.69
CA ASN A 424 3.31 -13.44 11.30
C ASN A 424 3.33 -12.07 10.61
N MET A 425 2.37 -11.21 10.90
CA MET A 425 2.31 -9.82 10.44
C MET A 425 3.54 -9.03 10.90
N VAL A 426 3.86 -9.09 12.19
CA VAL A 426 5.04 -8.38 12.74
C VAL A 426 6.32 -8.93 12.14
N ARG A 427 6.49 -10.25 12.05
CA ARG A 427 7.69 -10.89 11.48
C ARG A 427 7.90 -10.52 10.02
N ARG A 428 6.82 -10.47 9.23
CA ARG A 428 6.87 -10.08 7.81
C ARG A 428 7.31 -8.64 7.64
N ASP A 429 6.71 -7.71 8.39
CA ASP A 429 6.79 -6.28 8.11
C ASP A 429 7.75 -5.49 9.02
N ARG A 430 8.32 -6.10 10.07
CA ARG A 430 9.13 -5.43 11.10
C ARG A 430 10.38 -4.69 10.61
N ASN A 431 10.86 -4.97 9.41
CA ASN A 431 12.05 -4.32 8.85
C ASN A 431 11.73 -3.12 7.94
N HIS A 432 10.44 -2.84 7.66
CA HIS A 432 10.04 -1.69 6.84
C HIS A 432 10.12 -0.38 7.63
N PRO A 433 10.89 0.62 7.19
CA PRO A 433 10.90 1.93 7.84
C PRO A 433 9.56 2.67 7.75
N SER A 434 8.71 2.31 6.81
CA SER A 434 7.34 2.85 6.68
C SER A 434 6.41 2.41 7.82
N VAL A 435 6.64 1.26 8.46
CA VAL A 435 5.79 0.82 9.57
C VAL A 435 5.86 1.81 10.72
N TRP A 436 4.77 2.53 10.93
CA TRP A 436 4.66 3.60 11.90
C TRP A 436 4.05 3.12 13.22
N MET A 437 3.03 2.23 13.10
CA MET A 437 2.27 1.70 14.22
C MET A 437 1.69 0.34 13.85
N TRP A 438 1.53 -0.51 14.84
CA TRP A 438 0.79 -1.76 14.75
C TRP A 438 -0.61 -1.58 15.33
N GLU A 439 -1.60 -2.03 14.60
CA GLU A 439 -2.99 -2.13 15.07
C GLU A 439 -3.34 -3.61 15.26
N PRO A 440 -2.98 -4.19 16.43
CA PRO A 440 -3.14 -5.64 16.63
C PRO A 440 -4.56 -6.05 17.02
N ILE A 441 -5.42 -5.08 17.27
CA ILE A 441 -6.84 -5.32 17.57
C ILE A 441 -7.62 -5.68 16.30
N LEU A 442 -8.82 -6.21 16.49
CA LEU A 442 -9.81 -6.38 15.42
C LEU A 442 -10.66 -5.11 15.32
N ASN A 443 -10.70 -4.49 14.13
CA ASN A 443 -11.39 -3.22 13.93
C ASN A 443 -12.86 -3.29 14.32
N GLU A 444 -13.37 -2.30 15.08
CA GLU A 444 -14.78 -2.16 15.50
C GLU A 444 -15.39 -3.44 16.08
N THR A 445 -14.61 -4.20 16.84
CA THR A 445 -14.99 -5.52 17.31
C THR A 445 -15.16 -5.53 18.83
N TRP A 446 -16.21 -6.17 19.31
CA TRP A 446 -16.49 -6.36 20.73
C TRP A 446 -15.80 -7.63 21.24
N TYR A 447 -14.52 -7.56 21.54
CA TYR A 447 -13.70 -8.63 22.11
C TYR A 447 -13.52 -8.47 23.63
N PRO A 448 -13.09 -9.51 24.36
CA PRO A 448 -12.73 -9.41 25.78
C PRO A 448 -11.52 -8.49 26.03
N ALA A 449 -11.48 -7.85 27.22
CA ALA A 449 -10.37 -6.93 27.56
C ALA A 449 -8.99 -7.61 27.62
N ASP A 450 -8.94 -8.87 28.07
CA ASP A 450 -7.72 -9.67 28.11
C ASP A 450 -7.19 -10.00 26.70
N PHE A 451 -8.06 -10.07 25.70
CA PHE A 451 -7.64 -10.17 24.30
C PHE A 451 -6.82 -8.93 23.88
N ALA A 452 -7.32 -7.70 24.16
CA ALA A 452 -6.61 -6.47 23.80
C ALA A 452 -5.22 -6.41 24.43
N GLN A 453 -5.09 -6.76 25.72
CA GLN A 453 -3.80 -6.85 26.37
C GLN A 453 -2.90 -7.90 25.71
N LYS A 454 -3.42 -9.09 25.48
CA LYS A 454 -2.65 -10.20 24.88
C LYS A 454 -2.11 -9.88 23.51
N VAL A 455 -2.91 -9.27 22.62
CA VAL A 455 -2.44 -8.95 21.26
C VAL A 455 -1.42 -7.81 21.25
N ARG A 456 -1.56 -6.83 22.16
CA ARG A 456 -0.53 -5.82 22.38
C ARG A 456 0.78 -6.45 22.84
N ASP A 457 0.72 -7.37 23.81
CA ASP A 457 1.90 -8.05 24.35
C ASP A 457 2.58 -8.91 23.30
N ILE A 458 1.83 -9.58 22.40
CA ILE A 458 2.37 -10.31 21.26
C ILE A 458 3.20 -9.41 20.35
N VAL A 459 2.73 -8.20 20.04
CA VAL A 459 3.52 -7.25 19.24
C VAL A 459 4.82 -6.88 19.95
N MET A 460 4.76 -6.60 21.25
CA MET A 460 5.94 -6.23 22.05
C MET A 460 6.92 -7.40 22.22
N GLU A 461 6.41 -8.63 22.31
CA GLU A 461 7.25 -9.85 22.28
C GLU A 461 7.97 -10.03 20.94
N GLU A 462 7.28 -9.80 19.81
CA GLU A 462 7.85 -9.98 18.46
C GLU A 462 8.77 -8.80 18.05
N TYR A 463 8.57 -7.61 18.63
CA TYR A 463 9.40 -6.43 18.39
C TYR A 463 9.92 -5.81 19.73
N PRO A 464 10.87 -6.46 20.42
CA PRO A 464 11.35 -6.04 21.73
C PRO A 464 12.43 -4.93 21.66
N TYR A 465 12.30 -3.99 20.75
CA TYR A 465 13.25 -2.91 20.49
C TYR A 465 12.57 -1.54 20.60
N PRO A 466 13.34 -0.45 20.75
CA PRO A 466 12.79 0.91 20.71
C PRO A 466 11.95 1.18 19.44
N TYR A 467 11.06 2.17 19.55
CA TYR A 467 10.23 2.67 18.45
C TYR A 467 9.16 1.69 17.95
N CYS A 468 8.76 0.74 18.80
CA CYS A 468 7.60 -0.13 18.55
C CYS A 468 6.37 0.45 19.26
N TYR A 469 5.31 0.76 18.50
CA TYR A 469 4.09 1.34 19.03
C TYR A 469 2.85 0.62 18.53
N THR A 470 1.82 0.62 19.39
CA THR A 470 0.52 0.00 19.10
C THR A 470 -0.60 1.01 19.27
N GLY A 471 -1.64 0.88 18.44
CA GLY A 471 -2.85 1.69 18.49
C GLY A 471 -4.10 0.84 18.73
N CYS A 472 -5.12 1.46 19.35
CA CYS A 472 -6.39 0.84 19.68
C CYS A 472 -7.52 1.88 19.64
N ASP A 473 -8.75 1.43 19.46
CA ASP A 473 -9.93 2.30 19.63
C ASP A 473 -10.06 2.81 21.06
N SER A 474 -10.34 4.10 21.22
CA SER A 474 -10.53 4.71 22.53
C SER A 474 -11.73 4.15 23.31
N GLU A 475 -12.72 3.59 22.61
CA GLU A 475 -13.92 2.99 23.22
C GLU A 475 -13.83 1.47 23.38
N ALA A 476 -12.76 0.83 22.90
CA ALA A 476 -12.59 -0.61 22.99
C ALA A 476 -12.21 -1.03 24.42
N LYS A 477 -12.65 -2.21 24.83
CA LYS A 477 -12.20 -2.83 26.09
C LYS A 477 -10.68 -3.08 26.01
N GLY A 478 -9.95 -2.67 27.05
CA GLY A 478 -8.50 -2.83 27.12
C GLY A 478 -7.72 -1.72 26.42
N HIS A 479 -8.35 -0.62 26.02
CA HIS A 479 -7.68 0.55 25.44
C HIS A 479 -6.61 1.15 26.36
N GLU A 480 -6.76 1.00 27.66
CA GLU A 480 -5.81 1.48 28.69
C GLU A 480 -4.40 0.88 28.58
N TYR A 481 -4.23 -0.19 27.81
CA TYR A 481 -2.89 -0.78 27.56
C TYR A 481 -2.13 -0.12 26.41
N TYR A 482 -2.74 0.82 25.68
CA TYR A 482 -2.21 1.37 24.44
C TYR A 482 -1.75 2.82 24.55
N PRO A 483 -0.57 3.19 24.03
CA PRO A 483 -0.07 4.56 24.08
C PRO A 483 -0.70 5.48 23.03
N VAL A 484 -1.32 4.92 22.00
CA VAL A 484 -2.01 5.66 20.95
C VAL A 484 -3.45 5.19 20.87
N LEU A 485 -4.40 6.12 20.98
CA LEU A 485 -5.82 5.82 20.89
C LEU A 485 -6.45 6.47 19.67
N PHE A 486 -7.31 5.68 19.00
CA PHE A 486 -8.08 6.16 17.87
C PHE A 486 -9.35 6.84 18.35
N LYS A 487 -9.46 8.13 18.05
CA LYS A 487 -10.58 8.98 18.46
C LYS A 487 -10.74 10.13 17.48
N HIS A 488 -11.98 10.58 17.28
CA HIS A 488 -12.23 11.82 16.57
C HIS A 488 -11.83 13.02 17.42
N PRO A 489 -11.31 14.12 16.82
CA PRO A 489 -10.97 15.31 17.57
C PRO A 489 -12.23 15.98 18.13
N HIS A 490 -12.10 16.60 19.29
CA HIS A 490 -13.17 17.41 19.85
C HIS A 490 -13.28 18.73 19.05
N LEU A 491 -14.43 18.97 18.44
CA LEU A 491 -14.63 20.08 17.51
C LEU A 491 -14.92 21.44 18.17
N ARG A 492 -15.06 21.48 19.50
CA ARG A 492 -15.39 22.70 20.26
C ARG A 492 -14.61 22.76 21.57
N GLY A 493 -13.40 23.31 21.52
CA GLY A 493 -12.60 23.55 22.73
C GLY A 493 -11.65 22.41 23.09
N VAL A 494 -11.13 22.44 24.33
CA VAL A 494 -10.26 21.40 24.85
C VAL A 494 -11.10 20.20 25.26
N ASP A 495 -10.77 19.05 24.74
CA ASP A 495 -11.35 17.78 25.21
C ASP A 495 -10.85 17.54 26.65
N LYS A 496 -11.80 17.42 27.60
CA LYS A 496 -11.45 17.18 29.00
C LYS A 496 -10.73 15.85 29.19
N GLU A 497 -11.14 14.82 28.47
CA GLU A 497 -10.53 13.50 28.52
C GLU A 497 -9.08 13.56 28.00
N GLU A 498 -8.84 14.27 26.88
CA GLU A 498 -7.48 14.47 26.39
C GLU A 498 -6.61 15.21 27.42
N ALA A 499 -7.16 16.20 28.13
CA ALA A 499 -6.46 16.94 29.18
C ALA A 499 -6.19 16.11 30.44
N GLU A 500 -7.07 15.17 30.75
CA GLU A 500 -6.95 14.24 31.88
C GLU A 500 -5.93 13.12 31.64
N HIS A 501 -5.64 12.80 30.35
CA HIS A 501 -4.70 11.77 29.91
C HIS A 501 -3.55 12.35 29.07
N PRO A 502 -2.68 13.18 29.63
CA PRO A 502 -1.61 13.86 28.90
C PRO A 502 -0.52 12.92 28.34
N GLU A 503 -0.49 11.66 28.79
CA GLU A 503 0.42 10.61 28.32
C GLU A 503 -0.06 9.94 27.02
N ILE A 504 -1.36 10.03 26.69
CA ILE A 504 -1.95 9.39 25.52
C ILE A 504 -1.85 10.29 24.29
N THR A 505 -1.49 9.71 23.17
CA THR A 505 -1.54 10.37 21.85
C THR A 505 -2.79 9.92 21.11
N TYR A 506 -3.49 10.85 20.45
CA TYR A 506 -4.71 10.55 19.69
C TYR A 506 -4.50 10.66 18.18
N PHE A 507 -5.19 9.81 17.45
CA PHE A 507 -5.24 9.79 15.99
C PHE A 507 -6.63 9.42 15.51
N THR A 508 -7.14 10.03 14.43
CA THR A 508 -8.41 9.60 13.83
C THR A 508 -8.14 8.55 12.76
N ARG A 509 -8.43 7.28 13.07
CA ARG A 509 -8.16 6.18 12.12
C ARG A 509 -9.02 6.25 10.85
N GLU A 510 -10.24 6.80 10.95
CA GLU A 510 -11.19 6.92 9.85
C GLU A 510 -11.98 8.22 9.98
N TRP A 511 -12.09 9.00 8.92
CA TRP A 511 -12.93 10.19 8.86
C TRP A 511 -13.44 10.43 7.43
N GLY A 512 -14.48 11.24 7.29
CA GLY A 512 -15.05 11.64 6.00
C GLY A 512 -16.25 10.84 5.54
N ASP A 513 -16.51 9.66 6.09
CA ASP A 513 -17.71 8.88 5.79
C ASP A 513 -18.89 9.34 6.65
N ASN A 514 -19.42 10.49 6.28
CA ASN A 514 -20.56 11.12 6.97
C ASN A 514 -21.85 10.67 6.30
N VAL A 515 -22.52 9.72 6.88
CA VAL A 515 -23.75 9.13 6.33
C VAL A 515 -24.89 9.21 7.34
N ASP A 516 -26.10 9.47 6.85
CA ASP A 516 -27.31 9.42 7.67
C ASP A 516 -27.78 7.95 7.88
N ASP A 517 -27.58 7.14 6.86
CA ASP A 517 -27.93 5.72 6.85
C ASP A 517 -26.89 4.94 6.04
N TRP A 518 -26.29 3.93 6.64
CA TRP A 518 -25.26 3.09 6.02
C TRP A 518 -25.75 2.33 4.78
N SER A 519 -27.03 2.06 4.68
CA SER A 519 -27.67 1.48 3.50
C SER A 519 -28.03 2.51 2.41
N SER A 520 -27.82 3.80 2.67
CA SER A 520 -28.15 4.90 1.76
C SER A 520 -26.95 5.35 0.96
N HIS A 521 -27.20 5.79 -0.30
CA HIS A 521 -26.22 6.52 -1.11
C HIS A 521 -26.25 8.03 -0.87
N ASN A 522 -27.21 8.54 -0.13
CA ASN A 522 -27.42 9.95 0.12
C ASN A 522 -26.42 10.48 1.17
N SER A 523 -25.17 10.55 0.78
CA SER A 523 -24.12 11.11 1.63
C SER A 523 -23.27 12.09 0.83
N PRO A 524 -22.93 13.24 1.38
CA PRO A 524 -22.02 14.19 0.72
C PRO A 524 -20.62 13.61 0.49
N SER A 525 -20.22 12.59 1.25
CA SER A 525 -18.93 11.93 1.11
C SER A 525 -18.90 10.88 -0.03
N ARG A 526 -20.04 10.46 -0.56
CA ARG A 526 -20.14 9.40 -1.58
C ARG A 526 -20.45 10.00 -2.95
N ALA A 527 -19.51 9.91 -3.87
CA ALA A 527 -19.68 10.45 -5.22
C ALA A 527 -18.93 9.60 -6.26
N SER A 528 -19.68 8.85 -7.07
CA SER A 528 -19.08 8.25 -8.29
C SER A 528 -18.70 9.33 -9.28
N ARG A 529 -17.58 9.17 -9.99
CA ARG A 529 -17.19 10.05 -11.09
C ARG A 529 -18.27 10.10 -12.19
N THR A 530 -19.00 9.01 -12.39
CA THR A 530 -20.06 8.91 -13.40
C THR A 530 -21.29 9.75 -13.09
N TRP A 531 -21.47 10.18 -11.84
CA TRP A 531 -22.58 11.07 -11.45
C TRP A 531 -22.35 12.54 -11.83
N GLY A 532 -21.14 12.85 -12.30
CA GLY A 532 -20.80 14.15 -12.83
C GLY A 532 -20.20 15.12 -11.82
N GLU A 533 -20.15 16.37 -12.20
CA GLU A 533 -19.37 17.43 -11.57
C GLU A 533 -19.87 17.81 -10.17
N THR A 534 -21.17 18.03 -10.02
CA THR A 534 -21.75 18.56 -8.77
C THR A 534 -21.56 17.62 -7.58
N PRO A 535 -21.81 16.30 -7.68
CA PRO A 535 -21.51 15.39 -6.57
C PRO A 535 -20.03 15.37 -6.18
N MET A 536 -19.12 15.42 -7.15
CA MET A 536 -17.67 15.47 -6.86
C MET A 536 -17.25 16.78 -6.17
N LEU A 537 -17.88 17.92 -6.49
CA LEU A 537 -17.64 19.18 -5.79
C LEU A 537 -18.14 19.14 -4.34
N ILE A 538 -19.34 18.55 -4.13
CA ILE A 538 -19.91 18.36 -2.79
C ILE A 538 -19.01 17.47 -1.95
N GLN A 539 -18.53 16.36 -2.49
CA GLN A 539 -17.60 15.45 -1.81
C GLN A 539 -16.32 16.19 -1.41
N ALA A 540 -15.70 16.90 -2.33
CA ALA A 540 -14.47 17.64 -2.06
C ALA A 540 -14.67 18.71 -0.97
N GLN A 541 -15.81 19.41 -0.98
CA GLN A 541 -16.18 20.38 0.07
C GLN A 541 -16.43 19.69 1.41
N GLY A 542 -17.09 18.53 1.40
CA GLY A 542 -17.31 17.70 2.59
C GLY A 542 -16.00 17.27 3.26
N TYR A 543 -14.99 16.93 2.48
CA TYR A 543 -13.67 16.56 3.00
C TYR A 543 -12.82 17.77 3.42
N ALA A 544 -12.97 18.90 2.75
CA ALA A 544 -12.21 20.12 3.08
C ALA A 544 -12.73 20.78 4.35
N ASN A 545 -13.94 21.28 4.30
CA ASN A 545 -14.59 22.05 5.37
C ASN A 545 -16.11 22.07 5.16
N PRO A 546 -16.85 21.09 5.63
CA PRO A 546 -18.30 21.06 5.52
C PRO A 546 -18.97 22.13 6.41
N SER A 547 -20.21 22.45 6.10
CA SER A 547 -21.01 23.41 6.89
C SER A 547 -21.53 22.87 8.23
N TYR A 548 -21.25 21.61 8.54
CA TYR A 548 -21.66 20.91 9.76
C TYR A 548 -20.44 20.38 10.53
N PRO A 549 -20.55 20.12 11.86
CA PRO A 549 -19.40 19.83 12.70
C PRO A 549 -18.98 18.35 12.61
N TYR A 550 -18.33 17.96 11.51
CA TYR A 550 -17.67 16.65 11.38
C TYR A 550 -16.17 16.80 11.26
N THR A 551 -15.45 15.72 11.52
CA THR A 551 -14.01 15.64 11.25
C THR A 551 -13.77 15.83 9.75
N CYS A 552 -12.92 16.77 9.43
CA CYS A 552 -12.57 17.15 8.06
C CYS A 552 -11.13 17.69 8.04
N TYR A 553 -10.63 18.02 6.86
CA TYR A 553 -9.28 18.55 6.72
C TYR A 553 -9.04 19.79 7.59
N GLU A 554 -9.97 20.74 7.55
CA GLU A 554 -9.89 21.99 8.34
C GLU A 554 -9.81 21.72 9.85
N THR A 555 -10.65 20.81 10.37
CA THR A 555 -10.70 20.52 11.81
C THR A 555 -9.45 19.78 12.30
N LEU A 556 -8.87 18.88 11.49
CA LEU A 556 -7.61 18.20 11.83
C LEU A 556 -6.44 19.17 11.98
N PHE A 557 -6.47 20.30 11.26
CA PHE A 557 -5.46 21.37 11.40
C PHE A 557 -5.75 22.36 12.52
N GLN A 558 -6.88 22.22 13.25
CA GLN A 558 -7.26 23.08 14.36
C GLN A 558 -7.10 22.39 15.73
N THR A 559 -6.77 21.10 15.73
CA THR A 559 -6.62 20.29 16.96
C THR A 559 -5.40 20.66 17.80
N SER A 560 -5.32 20.09 19.00
CA SER A 560 -4.13 20.14 19.86
C SER A 560 -3.00 19.29 19.28
N ARG A 561 -1.77 19.45 19.77
CA ARG A 561 -0.64 18.58 19.41
C ARG A 561 -0.83 17.13 19.82
N GLN A 562 -1.67 16.87 20.82
CA GLN A 562 -1.98 15.55 21.31
C GLN A 562 -2.73 14.72 20.28
N HIS A 563 -3.51 15.38 19.42
CA HIS A 563 -4.21 14.78 18.28
C HIS A 563 -3.38 14.98 17.00
N ILE A 564 -2.69 13.95 16.57
CA ILE A 564 -1.60 14.04 15.58
C ILE A 564 -2.02 13.90 14.12
N GLY A 565 -3.32 13.74 13.82
CA GLY A 565 -3.83 13.67 12.45
C GLY A 565 -4.90 12.61 12.25
N GLY A 566 -5.08 12.17 10.99
CA GLY A 566 -6.09 11.15 10.69
C GLY A 566 -6.10 10.67 9.26
N CYS A 567 -6.67 9.47 9.06
CA CYS A 567 -6.86 8.82 7.76
C CYS A 567 -8.29 9.00 7.26
N LEU A 568 -8.42 9.43 6.01
CA LEU A 568 -9.70 9.49 5.31
C LEU A 568 -10.25 8.07 5.08
N TRP A 569 -11.54 7.86 5.26
CA TRP A 569 -12.27 6.76 4.68
C TRP A 569 -12.95 7.22 3.39
N HIS A 570 -12.44 6.97 2.17
CA HIS A 570 -11.37 6.05 1.85
C HIS A 570 -10.47 6.63 0.73
N SER A 571 -9.35 5.99 0.39
CA SER A 571 -8.46 6.42 -0.70
C SER A 571 -9.06 6.21 -2.10
N PHE A 572 -9.63 5.03 -2.33
CA PHE A 572 -10.21 4.59 -3.59
C PHE A 572 -11.65 4.14 -3.39
N ASP A 573 -12.47 4.22 -4.42
CA ASP A 573 -13.74 3.50 -4.42
C ASP A 573 -13.44 2.00 -4.35
N HIS A 574 -14.13 1.29 -3.46
CA HIS A 574 -13.88 -0.13 -3.21
C HIS A 574 -15.15 -0.96 -3.20
N GLN A 575 -15.00 -2.26 -3.42
CA GLN A 575 -16.08 -3.22 -3.42
C GLN A 575 -16.55 -3.52 -1.99
N ARG A 576 -17.87 -3.67 -1.81
CA ARG A 576 -18.48 -4.04 -0.53
C ARG A 576 -19.26 -5.33 -0.65
N GLY A 577 -19.27 -6.13 0.42
CA GLY A 577 -20.11 -7.33 0.48
C GLY A 577 -21.57 -6.99 0.75
N TYR A 578 -21.86 -6.20 1.77
CA TYR A 578 -23.22 -5.95 2.26
C TYR A 578 -24.09 -5.04 1.36
N HIS A 579 -23.51 -4.40 0.35
CA HIS A 579 -24.26 -3.46 -0.49
C HIS A 579 -24.00 -3.73 -1.97
N PRO A 580 -25.02 -3.65 -2.85
CA PRO A 580 -24.87 -3.90 -4.29
C PRO A 580 -24.02 -2.87 -4.99
N ASP A 581 -23.89 -1.65 -4.44
CA ASP A 581 -23.02 -0.62 -5.00
C ASP A 581 -21.70 -0.52 -4.23
N PRO A 582 -20.61 -0.21 -4.92
CA PRO A 582 -19.32 0.08 -4.28
C PRO A 582 -19.42 1.24 -3.28
N PHE A 583 -18.45 1.33 -2.40
CA PHE A 583 -18.24 2.52 -1.61
C PHE A 583 -17.63 3.62 -2.50
N TYR A 584 -18.36 4.71 -2.69
CA TYR A 584 -17.95 5.81 -3.57
C TYR A 584 -17.23 6.97 -2.82
N GLY A 585 -16.73 6.74 -1.63
CA GLY A 585 -16.04 7.73 -0.81
C GLY A 585 -14.56 7.95 -1.15
N GLY A 586 -14.02 7.24 -2.15
CA GLY A 586 -12.65 7.43 -2.59
C GLY A 586 -12.37 8.83 -3.14
N ILE A 587 -11.14 9.32 -2.94
CA ILE A 587 -10.65 10.51 -3.67
C ILE A 587 -10.29 10.17 -5.12
N MET A 588 -10.18 8.89 -5.42
CA MET A 588 -10.04 8.31 -6.77
C MET A 588 -11.05 7.18 -6.93
N ASP A 589 -11.46 6.89 -8.16
CA ASP A 589 -12.34 5.77 -8.45
C ASP A 589 -11.62 4.41 -8.40
N ALA A 590 -12.35 3.31 -8.68
CA ALA A 590 -11.81 1.95 -8.66
C ALA A 590 -10.71 1.70 -9.72
N PHE A 591 -10.59 2.53 -10.75
CA PHE A 591 -9.49 2.56 -11.73
C PHE A 591 -8.37 3.53 -11.35
N ARG A 592 -8.39 4.09 -10.15
CA ARG A 592 -7.44 5.11 -9.66
C ARG A 592 -7.47 6.41 -10.45
N GLN A 593 -8.62 6.72 -11.08
CA GLN A 593 -8.80 7.99 -11.76
C GLN A 593 -9.24 9.07 -10.75
N PRO A 594 -8.61 10.25 -10.73
CA PRO A 594 -8.84 11.25 -9.70
C PRO A 594 -10.24 11.88 -9.80
N LYS A 595 -10.86 12.10 -8.64
CA LYS A 595 -12.03 12.96 -8.44
C LYS A 595 -11.58 14.38 -8.08
N TYR A 596 -12.52 15.32 -7.93
CA TYR A 596 -12.15 16.68 -7.50
C TYR A 596 -11.55 16.73 -6.09
N SER A 597 -11.98 15.82 -5.21
CA SER A 597 -11.40 15.65 -3.88
C SER A 597 -9.89 15.29 -3.93
N TYR A 598 -9.41 14.53 -4.90
CA TYR A 598 -7.98 14.27 -5.10
C TYR A 598 -7.19 15.59 -5.26
N TYR A 599 -7.67 16.50 -6.10
CA TYR A 599 -7.00 17.79 -6.33
C TYR A 599 -7.11 18.72 -5.13
N MET A 600 -8.20 18.64 -4.36
CA MET A 600 -8.34 19.33 -3.08
C MET A 600 -7.25 18.87 -2.10
N PHE A 601 -7.07 17.55 -1.93
CA PHE A 601 -5.97 17.01 -1.10
C PHE A 601 -4.60 17.42 -1.63
N LYS A 602 -4.37 17.29 -2.93
CA LYS A 602 -3.12 17.67 -3.61
C LYS A 602 -2.75 19.15 -3.40
N SER A 603 -3.74 20.02 -3.32
CA SER A 603 -3.52 21.46 -3.05
C SER A 603 -3.07 21.76 -1.62
N GLN A 604 -3.10 20.79 -0.71
CA GLN A 604 -2.64 20.98 0.67
C GLN A 604 -1.13 20.74 0.84
N ARG A 605 -0.44 20.26 -0.20
CA ARG A 605 1.02 20.05 -0.20
C ARG A 605 1.76 21.39 -0.13
N SER A 606 3.02 21.32 0.37
CA SER A 606 3.94 22.45 0.21
C SER A 606 4.13 22.81 -1.28
N PRO A 607 4.15 24.10 -1.63
CA PRO A 607 4.47 24.51 -3.00
C PRO A 607 5.96 24.39 -3.33
N GLN A 608 6.81 24.00 -2.38
CA GLN A 608 8.24 23.82 -2.60
C GLN A 608 8.51 22.63 -3.52
N LYS A 609 9.34 22.83 -4.55
CA LYS A 609 9.86 21.75 -5.39
C LYS A 609 10.97 21.02 -4.67
N THR A 610 10.90 19.69 -4.64
CA THR A 610 11.91 18.80 -4.06
C THR A 610 12.27 17.70 -5.06
N ASP A 611 13.30 16.90 -4.75
CA ASP A 611 13.77 15.79 -5.59
C ASP A 611 13.08 14.46 -5.27
N LEU A 612 11.98 14.47 -4.55
CA LEU A 612 11.18 13.27 -4.29
C LEU A 612 10.70 12.63 -5.60
N ILE A 613 10.57 11.30 -5.59
CA ILE A 613 9.95 10.53 -6.69
C ILE A 613 8.49 10.94 -6.87
N ALA A 614 7.81 11.17 -5.77
CA ALA A 614 6.47 11.72 -5.75
C ALA A 614 6.42 13.15 -6.30
N GLU A 615 5.27 13.53 -6.82
CA GLU A 615 5.07 14.87 -7.36
C GLU A 615 5.14 15.95 -6.27
N THR A 616 5.92 16.99 -6.51
CA THR A 616 6.11 18.12 -5.60
C THR A 616 6.03 19.45 -6.35
N GLY A 617 5.92 20.54 -5.60
CA GLY A 617 5.92 21.89 -6.16
C GLY A 617 4.52 22.52 -6.29
N PRO A 618 4.45 23.70 -6.91
CA PRO A 618 3.23 24.48 -7.03
C PRO A 618 2.21 23.82 -7.97
N MET A 619 0.94 23.97 -7.64
CA MET A 619 -0.17 23.50 -8.46
C MET A 619 -1.34 24.45 -8.45
N VAL A 620 -2.12 24.44 -9.51
CA VAL A 620 -3.45 25.05 -9.62
C VAL A 620 -4.35 24.15 -10.46
N TYR A 621 -5.61 23.98 -10.07
CA TYR A 621 -6.57 23.13 -10.77
C TYR A 621 -7.96 23.75 -10.75
N ILE A 622 -8.59 23.89 -11.92
CA ILE A 622 -9.97 24.34 -12.07
C ILE A 622 -10.88 23.10 -11.97
N ALA A 623 -11.67 23.02 -10.93
CA ALA A 623 -12.68 21.97 -10.76
C ALA A 623 -14.00 22.40 -11.41
N HIS A 624 -14.03 22.40 -12.75
CA HIS A 624 -15.17 22.84 -13.53
C HIS A 624 -15.09 22.28 -14.95
N ALA A 625 -16.17 21.71 -15.46
CA ALA A 625 -16.20 21.03 -16.75
C ALA A 625 -16.71 21.90 -17.92
N MET A 626 -17.20 23.11 -17.66
CA MET A 626 -17.78 24.06 -18.65
C MET A 626 -18.89 23.43 -19.48
N THR A 627 -19.77 22.66 -18.86
CA THR A 627 -20.94 22.02 -19.48
C THR A 627 -22.22 22.83 -19.23
N PRO A 628 -23.34 22.51 -19.93
CA PRO A 628 -24.64 23.16 -19.62
C PRO A 628 -25.13 22.95 -18.18
N PHE A 629 -24.59 21.93 -17.48
CA PHE A 629 -24.97 21.54 -16.13
C PHE A 629 -23.95 22.01 -15.08
N SER A 630 -22.84 22.59 -15.50
CA SER A 630 -21.83 23.14 -14.61
C SER A 630 -22.35 24.32 -13.80
N PRO A 631 -21.93 24.46 -12.51
CA PRO A 631 -22.34 25.57 -11.67
C PRO A 631 -21.86 26.93 -12.22
N LYS A 632 -22.53 28.00 -11.85
CA LYS A 632 -22.06 29.38 -12.17
C LYS A 632 -20.79 29.74 -11.42
N ASP A 633 -20.63 29.22 -10.22
CA ASP A 633 -19.45 29.39 -9.39
C ASP A 633 -18.34 28.49 -9.86
N VAL A 634 -17.11 28.96 -9.93
CA VAL A 634 -15.94 28.19 -10.34
C VAL A 634 -15.08 27.92 -9.13
N THR A 635 -14.90 26.62 -8.83
CA THR A 635 -14.01 26.16 -7.76
C THR A 635 -12.60 25.93 -8.31
N VAL A 636 -11.60 26.41 -7.58
CA VAL A 636 -10.17 26.23 -7.89
C VAL A 636 -9.43 25.73 -6.66
N TYR A 637 -8.57 24.73 -6.85
CA TYR A 637 -7.66 24.22 -5.84
C TYR A 637 -6.23 24.66 -6.17
N SER A 638 -5.50 25.20 -5.19
CA SER A 638 -4.14 25.67 -5.40
C SER A 638 -3.36 25.73 -4.10
N ASN A 639 -2.08 25.39 -4.15
CA ASN A 639 -1.14 25.62 -3.05
C ASN A 639 -0.30 26.92 -3.22
N CYS A 640 -0.56 27.69 -4.28
CA CYS A 640 0.12 28.95 -4.54
C CYS A 640 -0.38 30.09 -3.62
N GLU A 641 0.39 31.15 -3.52
CA GLU A 641 0.06 32.33 -2.72
C GLU A 641 -1.10 33.14 -3.31
N GLU A 642 -1.14 33.22 -4.64
CA GLU A 642 -2.19 33.94 -5.37
C GLU A 642 -2.71 33.09 -6.53
N VAL A 643 -3.99 33.25 -6.86
CA VAL A 643 -4.61 32.62 -8.03
C VAL A 643 -5.31 33.68 -8.86
N ARG A 644 -5.00 33.70 -10.16
CA ARG A 644 -5.68 34.51 -11.14
C ARG A 644 -6.46 33.61 -12.09
N LEU A 645 -7.79 33.76 -12.11
CA LEU A 645 -8.67 33.09 -13.05
C LEU A 645 -9.07 34.05 -14.16
N THR A 646 -8.72 33.77 -15.39
CA THR A 646 -9.11 34.54 -16.56
C THR A 646 -10.15 33.77 -17.38
N VAL A 647 -11.26 34.40 -17.65
CA VAL A 647 -12.32 33.89 -18.52
C VAL A 647 -12.16 34.49 -19.90
N PHE A 648 -11.80 33.72 -20.89
CA PHE A 648 -11.54 34.19 -22.26
C PHE A 648 -12.81 34.37 -23.10
N ARG A 649 -13.93 34.62 -22.46
CA ARG A 649 -15.14 35.11 -23.09
C ARG A 649 -15.05 36.62 -23.37
N ASP A 650 -14.65 37.38 -22.38
CA ASP A 650 -14.56 38.83 -22.35
C ASP A 650 -13.22 39.35 -21.78
N GLY A 651 -12.31 38.43 -21.44
CA GLY A 651 -11.03 38.77 -20.83
C GLY A 651 -11.13 39.16 -19.35
N LYS A 652 -12.28 38.91 -18.71
CA LYS A 652 -12.48 39.24 -17.30
C LYS A 652 -11.58 38.39 -16.41
N GLN A 653 -10.93 39.04 -15.45
CA GLN A 653 -10.05 38.42 -14.50
C GLN A 653 -10.65 38.47 -13.09
N TYR A 654 -10.47 37.37 -12.39
CA TYR A 654 -10.81 37.18 -10.99
C TYR A 654 -9.55 36.83 -10.25
N ASN A 655 -9.29 37.50 -9.12
CA ASN A 655 -8.07 37.32 -8.37
C ASN A 655 -8.39 36.83 -6.94
N TYR A 656 -7.59 35.94 -6.45
CA TYR A 656 -7.60 35.47 -5.06
C TYR A 656 -6.19 35.57 -4.50
N LYS A 657 -6.07 36.09 -3.28
CA LYS A 657 -4.84 36.09 -2.52
C LYS A 657 -5.07 35.33 -1.23
N LYS A 658 -4.20 34.40 -0.97
CA LYS A 658 -4.25 33.54 0.22
C LYS A 658 -3.97 34.40 1.46
N GLU A 659 -4.90 34.38 2.39
CA GLU A 659 -4.72 35.02 3.68
C GLU A 659 -3.84 34.13 4.58
N LYS A 660 -2.96 34.77 5.36
CA LYS A 660 -2.17 34.06 6.36
C LYS A 660 -3.08 33.67 7.52
N ARG A 661 -3.15 32.36 7.80
CA ARG A 661 -3.93 31.78 8.89
C ARG A 661 -2.99 31.14 9.92
N GLU A 662 -3.31 31.29 11.20
CA GLU A 662 -2.54 30.61 12.27
C GLU A 662 -2.84 29.12 12.37
N LYS A 663 -4.11 28.76 12.14
CA LYS A 663 -4.61 27.38 12.19
C LYS A 663 -5.61 27.11 11.06
N GLY A 664 -5.77 25.86 10.68
CA GLY A 664 -6.64 25.41 9.64
C GLY A 664 -5.89 24.84 8.44
N MET A 665 -6.64 24.36 7.44
CA MET A 665 -6.06 23.73 6.26
C MET A 665 -5.08 24.67 5.52
N PRO A 666 -3.94 24.16 5.05
CA PRO A 666 -2.90 24.97 4.41
C PRO A 666 -3.36 25.79 3.22
N SER A 667 -4.30 25.26 2.44
CA SER A 667 -4.81 25.91 1.23
C SER A 667 -6.34 25.80 1.19
N PRO A 668 -7.07 26.89 1.56
CA PRO A 668 -8.52 26.91 1.51
C PRO A 668 -9.06 26.66 0.10
N VAL A 669 -10.27 26.11 0.02
CA VAL A 669 -11.00 25.98 -1.25
C VAL A 669 -11.34 27.37 -1.79
N ILE A 670 -10.94 27.65 -3.02
CA ILE A 670 -11.17 28.94 -3.67
C ILE A 670 -12.44 28.84 -4.52
N THR A 671 -13.40 29.74 -4.31
CA THR A 671 -14.61 29.78 -5.10
C THR A 671 -14.80 31.19 -5.67
N PHE A 672 -14.75 31.30 -6.99
CA PHE A 672 -15.08 32.52 -7.69
C PHE A 672 -16.57 32.51 -8.03
N LYS A 673 -17.30 33.52 -7.57
CA LYS A 673 -18.77 33.63 -7.67
C LYS A 673 -19.22 34.15 -9.02
N ASP A 674 -20.33 33.61 -9.55
CA ASP A 674 -21.01 34.07 -10.78
C ASP A 674 -20.07 34.25 -11.99
N VAL A 675 -19.13 33.30 -12.18
CA VAL A 675 -18.12 33.38 -13.25
C VAL A 675 -18.62 32.78 -14.55
N TYR A 676 -19.27 31.61 -14.47
CA TYR A 676 -19.66 30.84 -15.65
C TYR A 676 -21.09 31.11 -16.09
N ASP A 677 -21.25 31.36 -17.40
CA ASP A 677 -22.55 31.50 -18.06
C ASP A 677 -22.54 30.72 -19.37
N PHE A 678 -23.12 29.53 -19.34
CA PHE A 678 -23.18 28.63 -20.51
C PHE A 678 -23.85 29.31 -21.73
N MET A 679 -24.93 30.09 -21.54
CA MET A 679 -25.65 30.66 -22.67
C MET A 679 -24.85 31.76 -23.36
N GLN A 680 -24.12 32.56 -22.61
CA GLN A 680 -23.20 33.55 -23.16
C GLN A 680 -22.04 32.90 -23.89
N ASP A 681 -21.40 31.87 -23.28
CA ASP A 681 -20.28 31.15 -23.87
C ASP A 681 -20.70 30.43 -25.16
N LYS A 682 -21.88 29.82 -25.18
CA LYS A 682 -22.47 29.21 -26.38
C LYS A 682 -22.75 30.22 -27.49
N ALA A 683 -23.29 31.40 -27.15
CA ALA A 683 -23.52 32.44 -28.12
C ALA A 683 -22.21 32.95 -28.75
N LEU A 684 -21.18 33.18 -27.96
CA LEU A 684 -19.85 33.59 -28.43
C LEU A 684 -19.15 32.55 -29.27
N SER A 685 -19.23 31.28 -28.87
CA SER A 685 -18.66 30.16 -29.65
C SER A 685 -19.25 30.09 -31.06
N ARG A 686 -20.54 30.44 -31.22
CA ARG A 686 -21.20 30.50 -32.52
C ARG A 686 -20.75 31.69 -33.37
N GLN A 687 -20.55 32.86 -32.75
CA GLN A 687 -20.16 34.10 -33.44
C GLN A 687 -18.69 34.09 -33.88
N ARG A 688 -17.76 33.59 -33.05
CA ARG A 688 -16.31 33.63 -33.26
C ARG A 688 -15.71 32.39 -33.90
N LYS A 689 -16.49 31.52 -34.54
CA LYS A 689 -16.01 30.25 -35.11
C LYS A 689 -15.15 29.40 -34.13
N GLN A 690 -15.49 29.47 -32.87
CA GLN A 690 -15.08 28.52 -31.82
C GLN A 690 -13.68 28.64 -31.21
N ALA A 691 -12.81 29.57 -31.57
CA ALA A 691 -11.41 29.48 -31.16
C ALA A 691 -11.12 29.83 -29.70
N ASP A 692 -11.90 30.69 -29.02
CA ASP A 692 -11.38 31.41 -27.86
C ASP A 692 -12.23 31.42 -26.59
N VAL A 693 -13.07 30.38 -26.37
CA VAL A 693 -13.82 30.23 -25.11
C VAL A 693 -13.12 29.22 -24.22
N TYR A 694 -12.52 29.67 -23.14
CA TYR A 694 -11.88 28.82 -22.12
C TYR A 694 -11.69 29.58 -20.80
N MET A 695 -11.40 28.87 -19.75
CA MET A 695 -10.92 29.39 -18.47
C MET A 695 -9.44 29.02 -18.30
N LEU A 696 -8.66 29.98 -17.82
CA LEU A 696 -7.25 29.77 -17.46
C LEU A 696 -7.03 30.18 -16.01
N ALA A 697 -6.64 29.25 -15.16
CA ALA A 697 -6.15 29.58 -13.83
C ALA A 697 -4.62 29.60 -13.84
N GLU A 698 -4.07 30.64 -13.24
CA GLU A 698 -2.64 30.83 -13.04
C GLU A 698 -2.37 30.91 -11.53
N GLY A 699 -1.51 30.04 -11.03
CA GLY A 699 -1.00 30.10 -9.68
C GLY A 699 0.28 30.92 -9.62
N LEU A 700 0.35 31.86 -8.70
CA LEU A 700 1.47 32.79 -8.57
C LEU A 700 2.17 32.60 -7.22
N MET A 701 3.51 32.70 -7.26
CA MET A 701 4.40 32.78 -6.12
C MET A 701 5.31 33.99 -6.34
N ASP A 702 5.44 34.85 -5.33
CA ASP A 702 6.20 36.11 -5.46
C ASP A 702 5.83 36.92 -6.71
N GLY A 703 4.54 36.94 -7.06
CA GLY A 703 4.00 37.65 -8.24
C GLY A 703 4.32 37.04 -9.59
N LYS A 704 5.01 35.85 -9.63
CA LYS A 704 5.34 35.14 -10.86
C LYS A 704 4.42 33.94 -11.04
N VAL A 705 3.97 33.72 -12.28
CA VAL A 705 3.19 32.52 -12.64
C VAL A 705 4.08 31.29 -12.57
N VAL A 706 3.72 30.33 -11.73
CA VAL A 706 4.48 29.08 -11.49
C VAL A 706 3.68 27.82 -11.85
N ALA A 707 2.37 27.92 -11.97
CA ALA A 707 1.50 26.83 -12.37
C ALA A 707 0.33 27.35 -13.21
N THR A 708 -0.19 26.54 -14.13
CA THR A 708 -1.35 26.89 -14.95
C THR A 708 -2.26 25.68 -15.14
N HIS A 709 -3.56 25.93 -15.22
CA HIS A 709 -4.54 24.94 -15.63
C HIS A 709 -5.60 25.58 -16.53
N LYS A 710 -5.91 24.91 -17.65
CA LYS A 710 -6.87 25.39 -18.63
C LYS A 710 -8.01 24.41 -18.81
N VAL A 711 -9.25 24.94 -18.83
CA VAL A 711 -10.46 24.17 -19.14
C VAL A 711 -11.19 24.84 -20.31
N SER A 712 -11.70 24.04 -21.21
CA SER A 712 -12.48 24.50 -22.39
C SER A 712 -13.80 23.73 -22.47
N PRO A 713 -14.88 24.32 -22.94
CA PRO A 713 -16.14 23.60 -23.12
C PRO A 713 -16.02 22.52 -24.16
N SER A 714 -16.80 21.43 -24.00
CA SER A 714 -16.89 20.37 -24.97
C SER A 714 -17.32 20.88 -26.33
N ARG A 715 -16.70 20.37 -27.39
CA ARG A 715 -16.96 20.68 -28.80
C ARG A 715 -17.45 19.44 -29.55
N ARG A 716 -17.65 19.57 -30.87
CA ARG A 716 -17.89 18.39 -31.70
C ARG A 716 -16.71 17.41 -31.58
N PRO A 717 -16.98 16.14 -31.35
CA PRO A 717 -15.94 15.15 -31.37
C PRO A 717 -15.10 15.23 -32.65
N SER A 718 -13.81 15.47 -32.53
CA SER A 718 -12.93 15.66 -33.68
C SER A 718 -11.78 14.65 -33.71
N ARG A 719 -11.39 14.13 -32.57
CA ARG A 719 -10.31 13.16 -32.44
C ARG A 719 -10.47 12.31 -31.19
N LEU A 720 -9.93 11.10 -31.26
CA LEU A 720 -9.74 10.22 -30.12
C LEU A 720 -8.35 10.47 -29.53
N LEU A 721 -8.27 10.67 -28.23
CA LEU A 721 -7.05 10.75 -27.46
C LEU A 721 -6.92 9.46 -26.66
N LEU A 722 -5.74 8.85 -26.68
CA LEU A 722 -5.41 7.67 -25.89
C LEU A 722 -4.13 7.96 -25.09
N TRP A 723 -4.14 7.60 -23.82
CA TRP A 723 -2.92 7.57 -23.01
C TRP A 723 -2.97 6.45 -21.99
N VAL A 724 -1.80 6.06 -21.54
CA VAL A 724 -1.62 4.99 -20.55
C VAL A 724 -1.38 5.61 -19.18
N ASP A 725 -2.14 5.15 -18.20
CA ASP A 725 -1.96 5.55 -16.79
C ASP A 725 -1.01 4.57 -16.09
N ASN A 726 0.29 4.75 -16.34
CA ASN A 726 1.37 3.91 -15.81
C ASN A 726 2.31 4.62 -14.82
N GLU A 727 2.01 5.88 -14.46
CA GLU A 727 2.85 6.69 -13.56
C GLU A 727 4.33 6.80 -13.99
N GLY A 728 4.59 6.70 -15.29
CA GLY A 728 5.94 6.77 -15.87
C GLY A 728 6.74 5.46 -15.76
N MET A 729 6.13 4.37 -15.34
CA MET A 729 6.76 3.04 -15.29
C MET A 729 6.62 2.29 -16.62
N ASN A 730 7.54 1.39 -16.90
CA ASN A 730 7.35 0.41 -17.96
C ASN A 730 6.36 -0.68 -17.51
N MET A 731 5.64 -1.23 -18.46
CA MET A 731 4.84 -2.42 -18.24
C MET A 731 5.74 -3.66 -18.30
N GLU A 732 5.54 -4.60 -17.39
CA GLU A 732 6.28 -5.86 -17.32
C GLU A 732 5.54 -6.97 -18.02
N ALA A 733 6.19 -7.69 -18.92
CA ALA A 733 5.61 -8.84 -19.63
C ALA A 733 5.71 -10.11 -18.76
N ASN A 734 5.12 -10.09 -17.57
CA ASN A 734 5.16 -11.18 -16.59
C ASN A 734 3.86 -12.03 -16.54
N GLY A 735 2.86 -11.69 -17.36
CA GLY A 735 1.57 -12.39 -17.45
C GLY A 735 0.51 -11.90 -16.47
N SER A 736 0.84 -10.95 -15.57
CA SER A 736 -0.08 -10.41 -14.58
C SER A 736 -0.09 -8.88 -14.48
N ASP A 737 0.89 -8.19 -15.10
CA ASP A 737 0.91 -6.72 -15.08
C ASP A 737 -0.21 -6.13 -15.94
N ILE A 738 -0.89 -5.14 -15.39
CA ILE A 738 -1.99 -4.43 -16.05
C ILE A 738 -1.79 -2.92 -15.98
N VAL A 739 -2.33 -2.23 -16.96
CA VAL A 739 -2.39 -0.76 -16.96
C VAL A 739 -3.77 -0.29 -17.39
N THR A 740 -4.18 0.86 -16.88
CA THR A 740 -5.39 1.54 -17.34
C THR A 740 -5.08 2.34 -18.60
N VAL A 741 -5.77 2.05 -19.70
CA VAL A 741 -5.72 2.87 -20.90
C VAL A 741 -6.93 3.81 -20.89
N ILE A 742 -6.67 5.10 -20.91
CA ILE A 742 -7.69 6.13 -20.88
C ILE A 742 -7.97 6.59 -22.31
N ALA A 743 -9.23 6.49 -22.73
CA ALA A 743 -9.70 6.97 -24.00
C ALA A 743 -10.58 8.21 -23.78
N ALA A 744 -10.25 9.30 -24.43
CA ALA A 744 -11.04 10.54 -24.41
C ALA A 744 -11.34 11.03 -25.81
N VAL A 745 -12.49 11.68 -25.97
CA VAL A 745 -12.90 12.32 -27.20
C VAL A 745 -12.69 13.82 -27.07
N ALA A 746 -11.89 14.40 -28.00
CA ALA A 746 -11.60 15.83 -28.07
C ALA A 746 -12.20 16.49 -29.31
#